data_3f2929c73de6a0d67d17b3d957cf449b
#
_entry.id   3f2929c73de6a0d67d17b3d957cf449b
#
_cell.length_a   1.000
_cell.length_b   1.000
_cell.length_c   1.000
_cell.angle_alpha   90.00
_cell.angle_beta   90.00
_cell.angle_gamma   90.00
#
_symmetry.space_group_name_H-M   'P 1'
#
loop_
_entity.id
_entity.type
_entity.pdbx_description
1 polymer ?
#
loop_
_entity_poly.entity_id
_entity_poly.type
_entity_poly.pdbx_seq_one_letter_code
_entity_poly.pdbx_strand_id
1 'polypeptide(L)'
;EIKPPANPLVIPQFCVRFNDIDNVGITGAHYAGFVMLGQHGFFAPKDYDINKYFNDHLTWLNLGLGLDSSHITVHEDAWAGGGNLGPSVEFHSAGLELSNQVYMQYDVRSGKPKELNIKVLDMGQGHERVPWFTQGQETSYETTFPSVVKKLRYLTAIKPDKELMKTFLPYAAWLNIDEVVNVDDAWKRVASKVGMNVKELKPHIQQQAALYSIAEHSRALLFTINDGQLPSNVGGGYNLRVLFRRAMDFIAAYKWDVNIPDLCKLHAAYLKPIFPELSEHLDEVKKILEVEAVKYESTRQKAHSIVERIVRKDVNAETLLQLYDSQGISPELVKEEAAKQNVTIKIPENFYARVAALHEKKAQVYETKKDVVISVPERVPETNALYFDDWHAPRFKATVDYIVDQYVLLDKTHFYPTSGGQLHDKGTIGPYAVVDVFKQGKWIVHKVDAKPKFKIGDVVEAMVDSERRKQLAQHHTATHIINAAARRVLGNHINQASARKTLEKGSIDITHYSRLTEKELIAIEKEANAIIKKALPIKKSFIPREDAERLHSTRIYQGGVAPGKLLRIVDIEKTDVEACGGTHLNTTKEAELIRIISSAKIADDVVRLEYVAGDAAREWGKMSERRSAEIAGLIKKTLNLSIKVTSRLLQEAADVFNVTVEQLPDTLQKFVQQIKENEITFRELGEVHSHKLSRAVSLEQLSQDIFDAWKEQRKELEKIQEKRAAEQMKYVKENSVVQLNADVSSLREIAQKFNQILLINSDGMFVFKGSDKQFEELVKLGAKGGGKELRQGKVDDVKKVLKSFRF
;
A
#
# COMPACT_ATOMS: atom_id res chain seq x y z
N GLU A 1 -19.94 16.80 -18.03
CA GLU A 1 -20.24 17.92 -17.11
C GLU A 1 -21.26 17.43 -16.10
N ILE A 2 -20.99 17.63 -14.81
CA ILE A 2 -21.88 17.28 -13.70
C ILE A 2 -22.70 18.54 -13.37
N LYS A 3 -24.03 18.39 -13.23
CA LYS A 3 -24.89 19.50 -12.80
C LYS A 3 -24.61 19.81 -11.32
N PRO A 4 -24.24 21.05 -10.95
CA PRO A 4 -23.99 21.37 -9.56
C PRO A 4 -25.29 21.25 -8.73
N PRO A 5 -25.21 20.83 -7.44
CA PRO A 5 -26.38 20.67 -6.58
C PRO A 5 -27.08 22.01 -6.28
N ALA A 6 -26.34 23.10 -6.36
CA ALA A 6 -26.83 24.48 -6.27
C ALA A 6 -25.98 25.42 -7.12
N ASN A 7 -26.49 26.58 -7.48
CA ASN A 7 -25.75 27.59 -8.21
C ASN A 7 -26.21 29.00 -7.80
N PRO A 8 -25.41 29.82 -7.11
CA PRO A 8 -24.10 29.47 -6.57
C PRO A 8 -24.18 28.51 -5.38
N LEU A 9 -23.05 27.93 -5.00
CA LEU A 9 -22.93 27.09 -3.81
C LEU A 9 -21.74 27.52 -2.94
N VAL A 10 -21.85 27.30 -1.64
CA VAL A 10 -20.78 27.51 -0.66
C VAL A 10 -20.58 26.23 0.13
N ILE A 11 -19.35 25.74 0.21
CA ILE A 11 -19.02 24.49 0.90
C ILE A 11 -17.73 24.63 1.73
N PRO A 12 -17.67 24.08 2.94
CA PRO A 12 -16.43 23.83 3.66
C PRO A 12 -15.84 22.50 3.19
N GLN A 13 -14.60 22.51 2.75
CA GLN A 13 -13.88 21.32 2.33
C GLN A 13 -12.58 21.21 3.09
N PHE A 14 -12.36 20.07 3.78
CA PHE A 14 -11.05 19.82 4.36
C PHE A 14 -10.05 19.45 3.26
N CYS A 15 -8.92 20.16 3.24
CA CYS A 15 -7.85 20.00 2.27
C CYS A 15 -6.55 19.60 2.98
N VAL A 16 -5.70 18.84 2.30
CA VAL A 16 -4.35 18.51 2.78
C VAL A 16 -3.30 18.99 1.78
N ARG A 17 -2.24 19.62 2.32
CA ARG A 17 -1.10 20.13 1.56
C ARG A 17 0.17 19.86 2.34
N PHE A 18 1.06 19.05 1.78
CA PHE A 18 2.26 18.59 2.50
C PHE A 18 3.50 19.42 2.23
N ASN A 19 3.50 20.31 1.23
CA ASN A 19 4.64 21.17 0.90
C ASN A 19 5.03 22.07 2.08
N ASP A 20 4.02 22.55 2.81
CA ASP A 20 4.21 23.50 3.92
C ASP A 20 4.54 22.83 5.27
N ILE A 21 4.71 21.52 5.32
CA ILE A 21 4.86 20.76 6.57
C ILE A 21 5.99 21.27 7.46
N ASP A 22 7.11 21.71 6.86
CA ASP A 22 8.27 22.21 7.58
C ASP A 22 8.05 23.63 8.15
N ASN A 23 7.08 24.39 7.61
CA ASN A 23 6.67 25.71 8.05
C ASN A 23 5.65 25.68 9.20
N VAL A 24 4.95 24.52 9.39
CA VAL A 24 3.93 24.36 10.42
C VAL A 24 4.51 24.62 11.81
N GLY A 25 3.84 25.45 12.58
CA GLY A 25 4.22 25.85 13.92
C GLY A 25 5.21 27.01 13.99
N ILE A 26 6.07 27.24 12.98
CA ILE A 26 7.09 28.26 12.96
C ILE A 26 6.52 29.61 12.55
N THR A 27 5.81 29.65 11.43
CA THR A 27 5.30 30.91 10.85
C THR A 27 4.03 31.42 11.52
N GLY A 28 3.36 30.60 12.33
CA GLY A 28 2.10 30.94 12.97
C GLY A 28 0.85 30.80 12.10
N ALA A 29 0.99 30.43 10.82
CA ALA A 29 -0.11 30.44 9.84
C ALA A 29 -0.17 29.26 8.87
N HIS A 30 0.88 28.43 8.73
CA HIS A 30 0.91 27.30 7.81
C HIS A 30 0.28 26.03 8.39
N TYR A 31 -0.35 25.27 7.51
CA TYR A 31 -1.06 24.02 7.84
C TYR A 31 -0.75 22.95 6.80
N ALA A 32 -0.62 21.71 7.24
CA ALA A 32 -0.69 20.52 6.38
C ALA A 32 -2.15 20.11 6.11
N GLY A 33 -3.05 20.34 7.06
CA GLY A 33 -4.49 20.10 6.94
C GLY A 33 -5.31 21.35 7.32
N PHE A 34 -6.15 21.88 6.42
CA PHE A 34 -6.92 23.09 6.61
C PHE A 34 -8.29 22.99 5.94
N VAL A 35 -9.23 23.85 6.34
CA VAL A 35 -10.54 23.92 5.72
C VAL A 35 -10.55 25.03 4.66
N MET A 36 -10.84 24.65 3.43
CA MET A 36 -11.11 25.61 2.35
C MET A 36 -12.60 25.89 2.30
N LEU A 37 -13.01 27.12 2.54
CA LEU A 37 -14.36 27.57 2.27
C LEU A 37 -14.41 27.96 0.80
N GLY A 38 -15.12 27.18 -0.01
CA GLY A 38 -15.27 27.44 -1.44
C GLY A 38 -16.60 28.09 -1.74
N GLN A 39 -16.60 29.17 -2.53
CA GLN A 39 -17.79 29.72 -3.19
C GLN A 39 -17.68 29.47 -4.69
N HIS A 40 -18.61 28.71 -5.24
CA HIS A 40 -18.58 28.32 -6.64
C HIS A 40 -19.84 28.78 -7.37
N GLY A 41 -19.65 29.35 -8.54
CA GLY A 41 -20.73 29.77 -9.43
C GLY A 41 -20.48 29.29 -10.87
N PHE A 42 -21.49 28.74 -11.52
CA PHE A 42 -21.40 28.12 -12.85
C PHE A 42 -22.33 28.84 -13.80
N PHE A 43 -21.79 29.49 -14.81
CA PHE A 43 -22.57 30.40 -15.66
C PHE A 43 -22.27 30.21 -17.15
N ALA A 44 -23.29 30.37 -17.99
CA ALA A 44 -23.06 30.54 -19.42
C ALA A 44 -22.24 31.81 -19.68
N PRO A 45 -21.40 31.89 -20.74
CA PRO A 45 -20.57 33.07 -20.99
C PRO A 45 -21.29 34.42 -20.99
N LYS A 46 -22.54 34.46 -21.46
CA LYS A 46 -23.39 35.68 -21.50
C LYS A 46 -23.87 36.15 -20.12
N ASP A 47 -23.90 35.21 -19.14
CA ASP A 47 -24.42 35.45 -17.80
C ASP A 47 -23.27 35.56 -16.76
N TYR A 48 -22.02 35.52 -17.25
CA TYR A 48 -20.81 35.56 -16.41
C TYR A 48 -20.30 36.98 -16.22
N ASP A 49 -20.48 37.53 -15.03
CA ASP A 49 -20.16 38.94 -14.71
C ASP A 49 -19.11 39.00 -13.57
N ILE A 50 -17.86 39.18 -13.97
CA ILE A 50 -16.70 39.29 -13.05
C ILE A 50 -16.85 40.50 -12.12
N ASN A 51 -17.33 41.62 -12.63
CA ASN A 51 -17.51 42.85 -11.83
C ASN A 51 -18.54 42.63 -10.70
N LYS A 52 -19.62 41.94 -11.02
CA LYS A 52 -20.61 41.57 -10.02
C LYS A 52 -19.98 40.70 -8.92
N TYR A 53 -19.24 39.62 -9.26
CA TYR A 53 -18.66 38.72 -8.27
C TYR A 53 -17.63 39.42 -7.40
N PHE A 54 -16.79 40.27 -7.99
CA PHE A 54 -15.85 41.10 -7.26
C PHE A 54 -16.56 42.02 -6.26
N ASN A 55 -17.61 42.75 -6.70
CA ASN A 55 -18.37 43.65 -5.84
C ASN A 55 -19.17 42.91 -4.75
N ASP A 56 -19.72 41.77 -5.07
CA ASP A 56 -20.41 40.90 -4.07
C ASP A 56 -19.43 40.51 -2.94
N HIS A 57 -18.21 40.11 -3.30
CA HIS A 57 -17.18 39.75 -2.33
C HIS A 57 -16.67 40.93 -1.52
N LEU A 58 -16.41 42.07 -2.20
CA LEU A 58 -16.02 43.30 -1.51
C LEU A 58 -17.11 43.76 -0.53
N THR A 59 -18.38 43.64 -0.91
CA THR A 59 -19.53 43.94 -0.05
C THR A 59 -19.53 43.00 1.18
N TRP A 60 -19.24 41.72 1.00
CA TRP A 60 -19.13 40.78 2.12
C TRP A 60 -17.96 41.16 3.07
N LEU A 61 -16.79 41.54 2.53
CA LEU A 61 -15.66 42.00 3.35
C LEU A 61 -16.03 43.26 4.15
N ASN A 62 -16.70 44.22 3.50
CA ASN A 62 -17.10 45.46 4.14
C ASN A 62 -18.21 45.30 5.16
N LEU A 63 -19.31 44.64 4.80
CA LEU A 63 -20.51 44.51 5.65
C LEU A 63 -20.46 43.29 6.54
N GLY A 64 -19.92 42.18 6.07
CA GLY A 64 -19.85 40.93 6.80
C GLY A 64 -18.72 40.88 7.83
N LEU A 65 -17.51 41.34 7.45
CA LEU A 65 -16.37 41.43 8.34
C LEU A 65 -16.15 42.80 8.97
N GLY A 66 -16.85 43.83 8.50
CA GLY A 66 -16.68 45.21 8.98
C GLY A 66 -15.37 45.84 8.56
N LEU A 67 -14.75 45.37 7.48
CA LEU A 67 -13.50 45.97 6.97
C LEU A 67 -13.80 47.20 6.10
N ASP A 68 -13.19 48.34 6.42
CA ASP A 68 -13.19 49.49 5.53
C ASP A 68 -12.39 49.18 4.27
N SER A 69 -12.87 49.60 3.10
CA SER A 69 -12.20 49.37 1.80
C SER A 69 -10.78 49.91 1.75
N SER A 70 -10.47 50.97 2.52
CA SER A 70 -9.10 51.51 2.63
C SER A 70 -8.11 50.53 3.30
N HIS A 71 -8.58 49.52 4.00
CA HIS A 71 -7.78 48.47 4.63
C HIS A 71 -7.68 47.22 3.77
N ILE A 72 -8.29 47.20 2.59
CA ILE A 72 -8.25 46.07 1.69
C ILE A 72 -7.27 46.34 0.56
N THR A 73 -6.27 45.49 0.41
CA THR A 73 -5.35 45.48 -0.72
C THR A 73 -5.78 44.38 -1.68
N VAL A 74 -5.91 44.70 -2.94
CA VAL A 74 -6.28 43.77 -4.02
C VAL A 74 -5.03 43.46 -4.85
N HIS A 75 -4.74 42.20 -5.08
CA HIS A 75 -3.66 41.75 -5.93
C HIS A 75 -4.23 40.91 -7.09
N GLU A 76 -3.94 41.35 -8.33
CA GLU A 76 -4.33 40.63 -9.54
C GLU A 76 -3.25 39.64 -9.95
N ASP A 77 -3.65 38.43 -10.34
CA ASP A 77 -2.79 37.39 -10.87
C ASP A 77 -3.54 36.52 -11.92
N ALA A 78 -2.87 35.51 -12.44
CA ALA A 78 -3.45 34.51 -13.33
C ALA A 78 -3.28 33.14 -12.71
N TRP A 79 -4.40 32.44 -12.55
CA TRP A 79 -4.42 31.09 -12.00
C TRP A 79 -4.54 30.04 -13.11
N ALA A 80 -3.72 28.99 -13.05
CA ALA A 80 -3.78 27.83 -13.93
C ALA A 80 -3.71 26.54 -13.11
N GLY A 81 -4.69 25.66 -13.26
CA GLY A 81 -4.73 24.39 -12.57
C GLY A 81 -5.80 23.45 -13.12
N GLY A 82 -5.61 22.13 -12.99
CA GLY A 82 -6.57 21.13 -13.45
C GLY A 82 -6.93 21.19 -14.94
N GLY A 83 -6.09 21.85 -15.77
CA GLY A 83 -6.37 22.08 -17.18
C GLY A 83 -7.24 23.31 -17.47
N ASN A 84 -7.52 24.13 -16.46
CA ASN A 84 -8.26 25.39 -16.58
C ASN A 84 -7.33 26.58 -16.35
N LEU A 85 -7.69 27.74 -16.90
CA LEU A 85 -6.99 29.00 -16.78
C LEU A 85 -7.99 30.13 -16.63
N GLY A 86 -7.63 31.13 -15.81
CA GLY A 86 -8.38 32.40 -15.73
C GLY A 86 -7.64 33.42 -14.88
N PRO A 87 -8.02 34.72 -14.95
CA PRO A 87 -7.55 35.73 -14.03
C PRO A 87 -7.97 35.40 -12.60
N SER A 88 -7.17 35.77 -11.63
CA SER A 88 -7.48 35.67 -10.20
C SER A 88 -7.29 36.99 -9.49
N VAL A 89 -7.98 37.13 -8.37
CA VAL A 89 -7.91 38.33 -7.52
C VAL A 89 -7.83 37.89 -6.06
N GLU A 90 -6.74 38.27 -5.42
CA GLU A 90 -6.51 38.02 -4.00
C GLU A 90 -6.89 39.28 -3.19
N PHE A 91 -7.57 39.08 -2.07
CA PHE A 91 -7.99 40.13 -1.15
C PHE A 91 -7.19 40.00 0.14
N HIS A 92 -6.40 41.04 0.40
CA HIS A 92 -5.52 41.07 1.57
C HIS A 92 -5.95 42.18 2.54
N SER A 93 -5.74 41.99 3.82
CA SER A 93 -5.82 43.01 4.84
C SER A 93 -4.67 42.86 5.84
N ALA A 94 -4.01 43.92 6.19
CA ALA A 94 -2.83 43.93 7.07
C ALA A 94 -1.74 42.91 6.66
N GLY A 95 -1.59 42.64 5.36
CA GLY A 95 -0.63 41.68 4.81
C GLY A 95 -1.11 40.22 4.83
N LEU A 96 -2.30 39.93 5.34
CA LEU A 96 -2.90 38.58 5.32
C LEU A 96 -3.85 38.46 4.13
N GLU A 97 -3.64 37.43 3.28
CA GLU A 97 -4.61 37.03 2.27
C GLU A 97 -5.84 36.44 2.97
N LEU A 98 -6.98 37.07 2.80
CA LEU A 98 -8.27 36.64 3.35
C LEU A 98 -8.99 35.67 2.42
N SER A 99 -8.90 35.90 1.11
CA SER A 99 -9.58 35.10 0.09
C SER A 99 -8.97 35.31 -1.29
N ASN A 100 -9.20 34.35 -2.19
CA ASN A 100 -8.80 34.42 -3.59
C ASN A 100 -10.00 34.05 -4.48
N GLN A 101 -10.38 34.93 -5.41
CA GLN A 101 -11.36 34.65 -6.45
C GLN A 101 -10.66 34.29 -7.76
N VAL A 102 -10.93 33.10 -8.27
CA VAL A 102 -10.46 32.65 -9.57
C VAL A 102 -11.62 32.70 -10.57
N TYR A 103 -11.42 33.33 -11.67
CA TYR A 103 -12.41 33.47 -12.74
C TYR A 103 -12.06 32.56 -13.91
N MET A 104 -12.40 31.27 -13.79
CA MET A 104 -12.05 30.24 -14.76
C MET A 104 -12.81 30.45 -16.07
N GLN A 105 -12.09 30.73 -17.14
CA GLN A 105 -12.68 31.04 -18.42
C GLN A 105 -12.17 30.17 -19.56
N TYR A 106 -11.01 29.52 -19.45
CA TYR A 106 -10.35 28.82 -20.54
C TYR A 106 -9.96 27.39 -20.17
N ASP A 107 -10.11 26.47 -21.13
CA ASP A 107 -9.52 25.13 -21.12
C ASP A 107 -8.15 25.19 -21.82
N VAL A 108 -7.08 24.71 -21.14
CA VAL A 108 -5.70 24.74 -21.65
C VAL A 108 -5.12 23.35 -21.90
N ARG A 109 -5.89 22.27 -21.74
CA ARG A 109 -5.46 20.89 -21.93
C ARG A 109 -4.94 20.58 -23.32
N SER A 110 -5.37 21.29 -24.32
CA SER A 110 -4.88 21.16 -25.71
C SER A 110 -3.61 21.95 -26.01
N GLY A 111 -3.00 22.62 -25.04
CA GLY A 111 -1.84 23.50 -25.19
C GLY A 111 -2.16 24.90 -25.73
N LYS A 112 -3.40 25.17 -26.12
CA LYS A 112 -3.90 26.50 -26.49
C LYS A 112 -5.15 26.80 -25.69
N PRO A 113 -5.29 28.04 -25.14
CA PRO A 113 -6.49 28.44 -24.42
C PRO A 113 -7.72 28.36 -25.34
N LYS A 114 -8.74 27.64 -24.90
CA LYS A 114 -10.05 27.56 -25.54
C LYS A 114 -11.10 28.01 -24.53
N GLU A 115 -11.97 28.95 -24.94
CA GLU A 115 -13.02 29.46 -24.07
C GLU A 115 -13.94 28.31 -23.59
N LEU A 116 -14.26 28.32 -22.30
CA LEU A 116 -15.19 27.36 -21.70
C LEU A 116 -16.65 27.69 -22.07
N ASN A 117 -17.42 26.66 -22.33
CA ASN A 117 -18.86 26.76 -22.54
C ASN A 117 -19.63 27.15 -21.24
N ILE A 118 -19.06 26.75 -20.09
CA ILE A 118 -19.51 27.16 -18.75
C ILE A 118 -18.31 27.81 -18.08
N LYS A 119 -18.41 29.07 -17.75
CA LYS A 119 -17.42 29.81 -16.98
C LYS A 119 -17.69 29.60 -15.49
N VAL A 120 -16.63 29.59 -14.70
CA VAL A 120 -16.74 29.27 -13.27
C VAL A 120 -16.14 30.39 -12.44
N LEU A 121 -16.92 30.90 -11.48
CA LEU A 121 -16.38 31.60 -10.34
C LEU A 121 -15.92 30.52 -9.35
N ASP A 122 -14.64 30.52 -8.98
CA ASP A 122 -14.06 29.63 -7.99
C ASP A 122 -13.33 30.44 -6.93
N MET A 123 -14.03 30.77 -5.86
CA MET A 123 -13.46 31.50 -4.74
C MET A 123 -13.01 30.51 -3.67
N GLY A 124 -11.76 30.62 -3.26
CA GLY A 124 -11.18 29.90 -2.15
C GLY A 124 -10.83 30.82 -0.98
N GLN A 125 -11.23 30.43 0.22
CA GLN A 125 -10.92 31.13 1.45
C GLN A 125 -10.44 30.14 2.51
N GLY A 126 -9.24 30.35 3.06
CA GLY A 126 -8.78 29.60 4.22
C GLY A 126 -9.69 29.91 5.41
N HIS A 127 -10.50 28.95 5.82
CA HIS A 127 -11.48 29.12 6.89
C HIS A 127 -10.82 29.58 8.20
N GLU A 128 -9.60 29.15 8.47
CA GLU A 128 -8.83 29.47 9.68
C GLU A 128 -8.36 30.94 9.69
N ARG A 129 -8.21 31.56 8.53
CA ARG A 129 -7.63 32.91 8.41
C ARG A 129 -8.57 34.00 8.93
N VAL A 130 -9.85 33.96 8.55
CA VAL A 130 -10.82 34.97 8.96
C VAL A 130 -11.05 35.00 10.48
N PRO A 131 -11.32 33.88 11.18
CA PRO A 131 -11.40 33.86 12.62
C PRO A 131 -10.11 34.35 13.31
N TRP A 132 -8.95 33.97 12.79
CA TRP A 132 -7.68 34.45 13.32
C TRP A 132 -7.55 35.97 13.17
N PHE A 133 -7.79 36.51 11.98
CA PHE A 133 -7.77 37.91 11.69
C PHE A 133 -8.70 38.72 12.60
N THR A 134 -9.96 38.26 12.76
CA THR A 134 -10.99 38.95 13.54
C THR A 134 -10.78 38.85 15.05
N GLN A 135 -10.16 37.78 15.57
CA GLN A 135 -9.88 37.60 16.99
C GLN A 135 -8.55 38.19 17.43
N GLY A 136 -7.65 38.53 16.48
CA GLY A 136 -6.36 39.14 16.78
C GLY A 136 -5.44 38.30 17.68
N GLN A 137 -5.51 36.96 17.60
CA GLN A 137 -4.62 36.07 18.33
C GLN A 137 -3.21 36.11 17.74
N GLU A 138 -2.21 35.77 18.53
CA GLU A 138 -0.80 35.78 18.11
C GLU A 138 -0.56 34.83 16.92
N THR A 139 -1.14 33.63 16.97
CA THR A 139 -1.07 32.66 15.87
C THR A 139 -2.44 32.16 15.49
N SER A 140 -2.58 31.66 14.25
CA SER A 140 -3.84 31.04 13.81
C SER A 140 -4.14 29.75 14.58
N TYR A 141 -3.13 29.08 15.15
CA TYR A 141 -3.31 27.83 15.91
C TYR A 141 -4.09 28.04 17.21
N GLU A 142 -3.93 29.18 17.88
CA GLU A 142 -4.67 29.53 19.11
C GLU A 142 -6.18 29.66 18.81
N THR A 143 -6.53 30.16 17.65
CA THR A 143 -7.92 30.27 17.19
C THR A 143 -8.47 28.93 16.69
N THR A 144 -7.67 28.20 15.93
CA THR A 144 -8.11 26.96 15.24
C THR A 144 -8.19 25.78 16.19
N PHE A 145 -7.30 25.69 17.18
CA PHE A 145 -7.18 24.54 18.08
C PHE A 145 -7.30 24.89 19.57
N PRO A 146 -8.22 25.74 20.02
CA PRO A 146 -8.18 26.30 21.36
C PRO A 146 -8.19 25.24 22.46
N SER A 147 -9.01 24.19 22.32
CA SER A 147 -9.11 23.08 23.27
C SER A 147 -7.85 22.21 23.29
N VAL A 148 -7.29 21.93 22.11
CA VAL A 148 -6.11 21.06 21.95
C VAL A 148 -4.84 21.78 22.40
N VAL A 149 -4.65 23.05 22.00
CA VAL A 149 -3.51 23.85 22.46
C VAL A 149 -3.53 24.02 23.98
N LYS A 150 -4.70 24.29 24.58
CA LYS A 150 -4.87 24.35 26.05
C LYS A 150 -4.47 23.03 26.72
N LYS A 151 -4.88 21.88 26.15
CA LYS A 151 -4.54 20.56 26.68
C LYS A 151 -3.05 20.29 26.54
N LEU A 152 -2.45 20.58 25.37
CA LEU A 152 -1.03 20.40 25.13
C LEU A 152 -0.18 21.26 26.09
N ARG A 153 -0.52 22.52 26.28
CA ARG A 153 0.17 23.38 27.25
C ARG A 153 0.13 22.83 28.67
N TYR A 154 -1.00 22.26 29.07
CA TYR A 154 -1.12 21.58 30.35
C TYR A 154 -0.19 20.36 30.48
N LEU A 155 -0.17 19.49 29.43
CA LEU A 155 0.64 18.26 29.42
C LEU A 155 2.14 18.53 29.30
N THR A 156 2.53 19.57 28.55
CA THR A 156 3.93 19.90 28.26
C THR A 156 4.53 20.90 29.27
N ALA A 157 3.70 21.51 30.12
CA ALA A 157 4.03 22.60 31.02
C ALA A 157 4.59 23.86 30.28
N ILE A 158 4.43 23.97 28.98
CA ILE A 158 4.86 25.13 28.21
C ILE A 158 3.92 26.30 28.48
N LYS A 159 4.48 27.40 28.93
CA LYS A 159 3.75 28.67 29.08
C LYS A 159 3.87 29.48 27.80
N PRO A 160 2.80 30.17 27.36
CA PRO A 160 2.91 31.11 26.26
C PRO A 160 3.83 32.28 26.67
N ASP A 161 4.85 32.52 25.87
CA ASP A 161 5.68 33.72 26.01
C ASP A 161 5.14 34.79 25.04
N LYS A 162 4.13 35.52 25.53
CA LYS A 162 3.42 36.50 24.68
C LYS A 162 4.35 37.66 24.24
N GLU A 163 5.26 38.09 25.07
CA GLU A 163 6.18 39.18 24.72
C GLU A 163 7.17 38.74 23.63
N LEU A 164 7.73 37.53 23.77
CA LEU A 164 8.59 36.97 22.75
C LEU A 164 7.81 36.76 21.44
N MET A 165 6.63 36.18 21.51
CA MET A 165 5.82 35.94 20.31
C MET A 165 5.40 37.25 19.62
N LYS A 166 5.03 38.27 20.37
CA LYS A 166 4.71 39.61 19.82
C LYS A 166 5.88 40.25 19.07
N THR A 167 7.10 40.05 19.53
CA THR A 167 8.30 40.56 18.87
C THR A 167 8.78 39.68 17.72
N PHE A 168 8.54 38.36 17.79
CA PHE A 168 8.98 37.38 16.80
C PHE A 168 8.06 37.28 15.59
N LEU A 169 6.74 37.18 15.79
CA LEU A 169 5.78 36.89 14.73
C LEU A 169 5.76 37.87 13.56
N PRO A 170 5.98 39.17 13.72
CA PRO A 170 6.10 40.11 12.61
C PRO A 170 7.22 39.73 11.60
N TYR A 171 8.20 38.94 12.04
CA TYR A 171 9.33 38.50 11.22
C TYR A 171 9.30 36.99 10.93
N ALA A 172 8.30 36.25 11.43
CA ALA A 172 8.21 34.81 11.29
C ALA A 172 8.11 34.36 9.83
N ALA A 173 7.45 35.17 8.97
CA ALA A 173 7.36 34.90 7.53
C ALA A 173 8.74 34.86 6.85
N TRP A 174 9.75 35.54 7.40
CA TRP A 174 11.12 35.48 6.87
C TRP A 174 11.77 34.11 7.08
N LEU A 175 11.15 33.21 7.84
CA LEU A 175 11.57 31.84 8.05
C LEU A 175 10.79 30.84 7.17
N ASN A 176 9.93 31.31 6.26
CA ASN A 176 9.25 30.47 5.30
C ASN A 176 10.28 29.76 4.41
N ILE A 177 10.38 28.44 4.55
CA ILE A 177 11.43 27.63 3.93
C ILE A 177 11.34 27.65 2.40
N ASP A 178 10.14 27.80 1.85
CA ASP A 178 9.92 27.84 0.39
C ASP A 178 10.41 29.16 -0.25
N GLU A 179 10.51 30.22 0.53
CA GLU A 179 10.89 31.56 0.06
C GLU A 179 12.34 31.94 0.41
N VAL A 180 13.02 31.13 1.23
CA VAL A 180 14.35 31.48 1.78
C VAL A 180 15.44 30.64 1.15
N VAL A 181 16.44 31.29 0.56
CA VAL A 181 17.61 30.62 -0.01
C VAL A 181 18.55 30.06 1.09
N ASN A 182 18.66 30.77 2.21
CA ASN A 182 19.53 30.37 3.34
C ASN A 182 18.82 30.56 4.67
N VAL A 183 18.37 29.47 5.25
CA VAL A 183 17.60 29.46 6.50
C VAL A 183 18.44 29.89 7.71
N ASP A 184 19.73 29.54 7.76
CA ASP A 184 20.60 29.99 8.85
C ASP A 184 20.79 31.51 8.89
N ASP A 185 20.87 32.15 7.72
CA ASP A 185 20.94 33.60 7.62
C ASP A 185 19.58 34.27 7.90
N ALA A 186 18.47 33.61 7.52
CA ALA A 186 17.14 34.06 7.92
C ALA A 186 16.99 34.08 9.44
N TRP A 187 17.39 33.01 10.14
CA TRP A 187 17.38 32.98 11.61
C TRP A 187 18.24 34.08 12.24
N LYS A 188 19.43 34.39 11.70
CA LYS A 188 20.26 35.49 12.19
C LYS A 188 19.56 36.85 12.01
N ARG A 189 18.92 37.07 10.87
CA ARG A 189 18.16 38.29 10.59
C ARG A 189 16.99 38.45 11.56
N VAL A 190 16.20 37.41 11.74
CA VAL A 190 15.06 37.40 12.66
C VAL A 190 15.55 37.63 14.12
N ALA A 191 16.57 36.90 14.55
CA ALA A 191 17.15 37.04 15.90
C ALA A 191 17.66 38.48 16.16
N SER A 192 18.30 39.10 15.18
CA SER A 192 18.72 40.48 15.25
C SER A 192 17.54 41.45 15.42
N LYS A 193 16.40 41.19 14.73
CA LYS A 193 15.18 42.01 14.86
C LYS A 193 14.48 41.83 16.20
N VAL A 194 14.49 40.60 16.73
CA VAL A 194 13.93 40.26 18.04
C VAL A 194 14.83 40.74 19.19
N GLY A 195 16.11 41.05 18.91
CA GLY A 195 17.08 41.47 19.92
C GLY A 195 17.63 40.33 20.76
N MET A 196 17.60 39.11 20.22
CA MET A 196 18.09 37.89 20.89
C MET A 196 19.20 37.19 20.12
N ASN A 197 19.98 36.34 20.79
CA ASN A 197 20.92 35.47 20.11
C ASN A 197 20.16 34.30 19.45
N VAL A 198 20.59 33.84 18.27
CA VAL A 198 19.99 32.69 17.54
C VAL A 198 19.97 31.43 18.42
N LYS A 199 21.03 31.18 19.20
CA LYS A 199 21.15 30.01 20.09
C LYS A 199 20.12 30.02 21.22
N GLU A 200 19.58 31.15 21.57
CA GLU A 200 18.54 31.32 22.58
C GLU A 200 17.15 31.34 21.94
N LEU A 201 16.97 32.15 20.89
CA LEU A 201 15.69 32.30 20.19
C LEU A 201 15.21 31.00 19.55
N LYS A 202 16.07 30.34 18.75
CA LYS A 202 15.68 29.19 17.95
C LYS A 202 15.12 28.03 18.78
N PRO A 203 15.71 27.60 19.91
CA PRO A 203 15.13 26.54 20.75
C PRO A 203 13.78 26.91 21.36
N HIS A 204 13.57 28.16 21.77
CA HIS A 204 12.27 28.60 22.29
C HIS A 204 11.17 28.53 21.22
N ILE A 205 11.44 29.06 20.03
CA ILE A 205 10.50 29.01 18.92
C ILE A 205 10.24 27.59 18.47
N GLN A 206 11.28 26.76 18.36
CA GLN A 206 11.13 25.35 17.95
C GLN A 206 10.28 24.53 18.94
N GLN A 207 10.38 24.82 20.23
CA GLN A 207 9.55 24.15 21.24
C GLN A 207 8.07 24.55 21.12
N GLN A 208 7.76 25.82 20.89
CA GLN A 208 6.40 26.29 20.62
C GLN A 208 5.89 25.72 19.28
N ALA A 209 6.73 25.72 18.25
CA ALA A 209 6.40 25.14 16.95
C ALA A 209 6.08 23.66 17.04
N ALA A 210 6.81 22.88 17.82
CA ALA A 210 6.55 21.47 18.06
C ALA A 210 5.15 21.24 18.67
N LEU A 211 4.77 22.07 19.67
CA LEU A 211 3.43 22.01 20.27
C LEU A 211 2.33 22.28 19.24
N TYR A 212 2.48 23.32 18.43
CA TYR A 212 1.51 23.66 17.37
C TYR A 212 1.48 22.61 16.28
N SER A 213 2.63 22.05 15.89
CA SER A 213 2.71 20.97 14.90
C SER A 213 1.97 19.72 15.37
N ILE A 214 2.09 19.33 16.64
CA ILE A 214 1.34 18.20 17.20
C ILE A 214 -0.18 18.46 17.13
N ALA A 215 -0.63 19.67 17.49
CA ALA A 215 -2.04 20.04 17.39
C ALA A 215 -2.55 19.96 15.95
N GLU A 216 -1.80 20.51 15.01
CA GLU A 216 -2.14 20.54 13.59
C GLU A 216 -2.12 19.14 12.97
N HIS A 217 -1.04 18.37 13.16
CA HIS A 217 -0.89 17.03 12.60
C HIS A 217 -1.94 16.07 13.14
N SER A 218 -2.33 16.17 14.42
CA SER A 218 -3.40 15.35 14.98
C SER A 218 -4.77 15.65 14.35
N ARG A 219 -5.06 16.90 13.96
CA ARG A 219 -6.27 17.24 13.19
C ARG A 219 -6.23 16.68 11.79
N ALA A 220 -5.12 16.87 11.08
CA ALA A 220 -4.96 16.35 9.72
C ALA A 220 -5.10 14.82 9.67
N LEU A 221 -4.50 14.11 10.62
CA LEU A 221 -4.62 12.66 10.77
C LEU A 221 -6.07 12.24 11.07
N LEU A 222 -6.77 12.95 11.96
CA LEU A 222 -8.16 12.64 12.26
C LEU A 222 -9.06 12.69 11.02
N PHE A 223 -9.01 13.77 10.25
CA PHE A 223 -9.83 13.92 9.05
C PHE A 223 -9.53 12.84 8.01
N THR A 224 -8.27 12.68 7.68
CA THR A 224 -7.86 11.77 6.60
C THR A 224 -8.09 10.30 6.93
N ILE A 225 -7.87 9.89 8.19
CA ILE A 225 -8.15 8.52 8.64
C ILE A 225 -9.66 8.29 8.71
N ASN A 226 -10.44 9.26 9.19
CA ASN A 226 -11.90 9.17 9.22
C ASN A 226 -12.50 8.99 7.81
N ASP A 227 -11.89 9.62 6.80
CA ASP A 227 -12.27 9.46 5.39
C ASP A 227 -11.77 8.14 4.76
N GLY A 228 -11.10 7.30 5.55
CA GLY A 228 -10.70 5.94 5.16
C GLY A 228 -9.27 5.81 4.63
N GLN A 229 -8.46 6.89 4.65
CA GLN A 229 -7.05 6.81 4.27
C GLN A 229 -6.22 6.21 5.40
N LEU A 230 -5.31 5.29 5.06
CA LEU A 230 -4.44 4.64 6.04
C LEU A 230 -2.98 5.10 5.90
N PRO A 231 -2.23 5.26 7.03
CA PRO A 231 -0.78 5.43 6.97
C PRO A 231 -0.11 4.23 6.29
N SER A 232 0.68 4.49 5.26
CA SER A 232 1.36 3.44 4.47
C SER A 232 2.73 3.89 3.97
N ASN A 233 3.40 3.06 3.16
CA ASN A 233 4.70 3.38 2.57
C ASN A 233 4.60 4.03 1.18
N VAL A 234 3.39 4.26 0.67
CA VAL A 234 3.18 4.77 -0.70
C VAL A 234 2.08 5.83 -0.76
N GLY A 235 2.17 6.72 -1.74
CA GLY A 235 1.14 7.71 -2.05
C GLY A 235 0.72 8.59 -0.87
N GLY A 236 -0.56 8.95 -0.80
CA GLY A 236 -1.11 9.77 0.28
C GLY A 236 -0.93 9.18 1.67
N GLY A 237 -0.96 7.85 1.81
CA GLY A 237 -0.73 7.18 3.09
C GLY A 237 0.69 7.37 3.64
N TYR A 238 1.67 7.55 2.77
CA TYR A 238 3.03 7.88 3.17
C TYR A 238 3.08 9.25 3.87
N ASN A 239 2.40 10.24 3.33
CA ASN A 239 2.32 11.56 3.92
C ASN A 239 1.66 11.54 5.30
N LEU A 240 0.61 10.74 5.50
CA LEU A 240 0.01 10.54 6.82
C LEU A 240 1.01 9.93 7.82
N ARG A 241 1.80 8.97 7.37
CA ARG A 241 2.89 8.41 8.18
C ARG A 241 3.94 9.45 8.55
N VAL A 242 4.28 10.37 7.64
CA VAL A 242 5.18 11.50 7.91
C VAL A 242 4.61 12.39 9.01
N LEU A 243 3.34 12.81 8.92
CA LEU A 243 2.69 13.63 9.95
C LEU A 243 2.71 12.95 11.33
N PHE A 244 2.33 11.66 11.35
CA PHE A 244 2.32 10.90 12.60
C PHE A 244 3.71 10.80 13.22
N ARG A 245 4.71 10.40 12.45
CA ARG A 245 6.09 10.23 12.92
C ARG A 245 6.70 11.54 13.36
N ARG A 246 6.49 12.64 12.62
CA ARG A 246 6.94 13.98 13.01
C ARG A 246 6.37 14.41 14.38
N ALA A 247 5.06 14.18 14.59
CA ALA A 247 4.45 14.44 15.89
C ALA A 247 5.08 13.58 17.00
N MET A 248 5.31 12.29 16.74
CA MET A 248 5.96 11.37 17.70
C MET A 248 7.43 11.74 17.98
N ASP A 249 8.16 12.22 16.97
CA ASP A 249 9.54 12.69 17.15
C ASP A 249 9.60 13.91 18.05
N PHE A 250 8.67 14.87 17.93
CA PHE A 250 8.56 15.99 18.85
C PHE A 250 8.23 15.54 20.28
N ILE A 251 7.24 14.62 20.43
CA ILE A 251 6.88 14.05 21.73
C ILE A 251 8.08 13.38 22.39
N ALA A 252 8.85 12.60 21.63
CA ALA A 252 10.04 11.91 22.12
C ALA A 252 11.19 12.86 22.45
N ALA A 253 11.50 13.83 21.58
CA ALA A 253 12.60 14.79 21.75
C ALA A 253 12.45 15.63 23.00
N TYR A 254 11.21 16.07 23.28
CA TYR A 254 10.91 16.89 24.45
C TYR A 254 10.45 16.06 25.66
N LYS A 255 10.34 14.73 25.54
CA LYS A 255 9.88 13.79 26.59
C LYS A 255 8.50 14.16 27.14
N TRP A 256 7.59 14.56 26.27
CA TRP A 256 6.23 14.91 26.65
C TRP A 256 5.35 13.68 26.79
N ASP A 257 4.46 13.70 27.79
CA ASP A 257 3.43 12.67 27.95
C ASP A 257 2.17 13.07 27.17
N VAL A 258 2.21 12.89 25.85
CA VAL A 258 1.13 13.28 24.94
C VAL A 258 0.68 12.06 24.13
N ASN A 259 -0.62 11.82 24.13
CA ASN A 259 -1.27 10.76 23.35
C ASN A 259 -2.04 11.37 22.16
N ILE A 260 -1.64 11.07 20.93
CA ILE A 260 -2.25 11.62 19.71
C ILE A 260 -3.74 11.25 19.58
N PRO A 261 -4.19 10.00 19.79
CA PRO A 261 -5.60 9.63 19.81
C PRO A 261 -6.47 10.50 20.74
N ASP A 262 -5.96 10.90 21.90
CA ASP A 262 -6.72 11.76 22.81
C ASP A 262 -6.86 13.19 22.28
N LEU A 263 -5.87 13.68 21.54
CA LEU A 263 -5.98 14.96 20.83
C LEU A 263 -7.01 14.88 19.70
N CYS A 264 -7.06 13.77 18.97
CA CYS A 264 -8.09 13.53 17.95
C CYS A 264 -9.51 13.62 18.52
N LYS A 265 -9.74 13.07 19.73
CA LYS A 265 -11.05 13.20 20.42
C LYS A 265 -11.39 14.65 20.74
N LEU A 266 -10.41 15.46 21.17
CA LEU A 266 -10.62 16.88 21.44
C LEU A 266 -10.96 17.67 20.16
N HIS A 267 -10.26 17.37 19.05
CA HIS A 267 -10.58 17.95 17.76
C HIS A 267 -12.00 17.56 17.30
N ALA A 268 -12.35 16.28 17.34
CA ALA A 268 -13.68 15.81 16.95
C ALA A 268 -14.79 16.49 17.77
N ALA A 269 -14.59 16.62 19.10
CA ALA A 269 -15.54 17.28 19.95
C ALA A 269 -15.71 18.78 19.62
N TYR A 270 -14.60 19.49 19.34
CA TYR A 270 -14.61 20.89 18.96
C TYR A 270 -15.26 21.14 17.59
N LEU A 271 -14.97 20.28 16.62
CA LEU A 271 -15.42 20.40 15.24
C LEU A 271 -16.81 19.81 14.98
N LYS A 272 -17.40 19.12 15.96
CA LYS A 272 -18.71 18.44 15.82
C LYS A 272 -19.83 19.29 15.21
N PRO A 273 -19.94 20.61 15.46
CA PRO A 273 -20.97 21.43 14.83
C PRO A 273 -20.89 21.55 13.32
N ILE A 274 -19.68 21.38 12.74
CA ILE A 274 -19.43 21.52 11.30
C ILE A 274 -19.16 20.15 10.66
N PHE A 275 -18.44 19.27 11.37
CA PHE A 275 -18.01 17.94 10.93
C PHE A 275 -18.43 16.87 11.96
N PRO A 276 -19.73 16.58 12.10
CA PRO A 276 -20.22 15.60 13.11
C PRO A 276 -19.68 14.19 12.88
N GLU A 277 -19.38 13.81 11.63
CA GLU A 277 -18.85 12.51 11.21
C GLU A 277 -17.52 12.16 11.86
N LEU A 278 -16.70 13.15 12.24
CA LEU A 278 -15.43 12.91 12.93
C LEU A 278 -15.58 12.23 14.29
N SER A 279 -16.78 12.30 14.88
CA SER A 279 -17.08 11.66 16.16
C SER A 279 -17.54 10.21 16.03
N GLU A 280 -17.88 9.75 14.82
CA GLU A 280 -18.51 8.44 14.60
C GLU A 280 -17.50 7.28 14.62
N HIS A 281 -16.24 7.52 14.22
CA HIS A 281 -15.24 6.48 14.01
C HIS A 281 -13.96 6.66 14.86
N LEU A 282 -14.05 7.37 15.99
CA LEU A 282 -12.89 7.65 16.86
C LEU A 282 -12.17 6.40 17.37
N ASP A 283 -12.91 5.31 17.64
CA ASP A 283 -12.30 4.06 18.08
C ASP A 283 -11.47 3.41 16.97
N GLU A 284 -11.89 3.56 15.72
CA GLU A 284 -11.15 3.09 14.55
C GLU A 284 -9.89 3.94 14.33
N VAL A 285 -10.01 5.27 14.36
CA VAL A 285 -8.88 6.20 14.29
C VAL A 285 -7.85 5.87 15.38
N LYS A 286 -8.31 5.64 16.61
CA LYS A 286 -7.44 5.26 17.73
C LYS A 286 -6.67 3.98 17.42
N LYS A 287 -7.33 2.90 16.99
CA LYS A 287 -6.68 1.62 16.67
C LYS A 287 -5.61 1.76 15.58
N ILE A 288 -5.91 2.52 14.53
CA ILE A 288 -4.98 2.77 13.42
C ILE A 288 -3.72 3.50 13.93
N LEU A 289 -3.91 4.55 14.72
CA LEU A 289 -2.80 5.32 15.30
C LEU A 289 -1.99 4.51 16.33
N GLU A 290 -2.62 3.65 17.13
CA GLU A 290 -1.93 2.74 18.06
C GLU A 290 -1.06 1.73 17.30
N VAL A 291 -1.55 1.16 16.20
CA VAL A 291 -0.74 0.26 15.34
C VAL A 291 0.46 1.00 14.74
N GLU A 292 0.26 2.24 14.29
CA GLU A 292 1.37 3.04 13.75
C GLU A 292 2.38 3.44 14.84
N ALA A 293 1.93 3.66 16.09
CA ALA A 293 2.81 3.90 17.23
C ALA A 293 3.71 2.69 17.53
N VAL A 294 3.18 1.47 17.49
CA VAL A 294 3.96 0.24 17.64
C VAL A 294 5.01 0.11 16.53
N LYS A 295 4.65 0.42 15.28
CA LYS A 295 5.60 0.42 14.16
C LYS A 295 6.70 1.46 14.33
N TYR A 296 6.34 2.66 14.80
CA TYR A 296 7.28 3.74 15.09
C TYR A 296 8.28 3.31 16.16
N GLU A 297 7.83 2.75 17.27
CA GLU A 297 8.69 2.30 18.37
C GLU A 297 9.61 1.15 17.93
N SER A 298 9.10 0.18 17.18
CA SER A 298 9.92 -0.89 16.57
C SER A 298 11.01 -0.33 15.64
N THR A 299 10.72 0.74 14.91
CA THR A 299 11.69 1.42 14.05
C THR A 299 12.77 2.09 14.89
N ARG A 300 12.41 2.78 15.98
CA ARG A 300 13.37 3.40 16.91
C ARG A 300 14.32 2.38 17.50
N GLN A 301 13.83 1.25 17.97
CA GLN A 301 14.67 0.19 18.55
C GLN A 301 15.68 -0.37 17.53
N LYS A 302 15.30 -0.52 16.28
CA LYS A 302 16.20 -0.98 15.21
C LYS A 302 17.17 0.10 14.72
N ALA A 303 16.81 1.37 14.84
CA ALA A 303 17.59 2.48 14.33
C ALA A 303 18.97 2.56 14.98
N HIS A 304 19.08 2.24 16.27
CA HIS A 304 20.36 2.30 17.00
C HIS A 304 21.47 1.52 16.28
N SER A 305 21.23 0.24 15.96
CA SER A 305 22.22 -0.62 15.31
C SER A 305 22.52 -0.21 13.86
N ILE A 306 21.56 0.41 13.17
CA ILE A 306 21.71 0.89 11.81
C ILE A 306 22.55 2.18 11.80
N VAL A 307 22.17 3.12 12.65
CA VAL A 307 22.84 4.43 12.76
C VAL A 307 24.28 4.25 13.26
N GLU A 308 24.54 3.39 14.24
CA GLU A 308 25.90 3.10 14.72
C GLU A 308 26.85 2.69 13.60
N ARG A 309 26.37 1.94 12.65
CA ARG A 309 27.15 1.47 11.49
C ARG A 309 27.35 2.55 10.43
N ILE A 310 26.36 3.47 10.28
CA ILE A 310 26.36 4.50 9.23
C ILE A 310 27.08 5.76 9.68
N VAL A 311 26.99 6.14 10.93
CA VAL A 311 27.63 7.35 11.51
C VAL A 311 29.16 7.33 11.38
N ARG A 312 29.74 6.15 11.20
CA ARG A 312 31.19 6.01 10.88
C ARG A 312 31.54 6.44 9.45
N LYS A 313 30.51 6.69 8.61
CA LYS A 313 30.64 7.22 7.26
C LYS A 313 30.07 8.64 7.24
N ASP A 314 30.39 9.39 6.20
CA ASP A 314 29.86 10.76 6.06
C ASP A 314 28.34 10.71 5.82
N VAL A 315 27.56 11.27 6.76
CA VAL A 315 26.08 11.28 6.69
C VAL A 315 25.64 12.61 6.09
N ASN A 316 25.28 12.59 4.82
CA ASN A 316 24.76 13.76 4.08
C ASN A 316 23.23 13.73 3.96
N ALA A 317 22.66 14.77 3.34
CA ALA A 317 21.21 14.91 3.14
C ALA A 317 20.59 13.73 2.36
N GLU A 318 21.28 13.19 1.36
CA GLU A 318 20.82 12.05 0.57
C GLU A 318 20.74 10.77 1.42
N THR A 319 21.74 10.57 2.28
CA THR A 319 21.77 9.43 3.23
C THR A 319 20.59 9.52 4.20
N LEU A 320 20.28 10.71 4.71
CA LEU A 320 19.11 10.92 5.59
C LEU A 320 17.80 10.64 4.86
N LEU A 321 17.65 11.11 3.61
CA LEU A 321 16.46 10.84 2.79
C LEU A 321 16.30 9.34 2.53
N GLN A 322 17.37 8.65 2.20
CA GLN A 322 17.35 7.21 1.96
C GLN A 322 16.99 6.41 3.22
N LEU A 323 17.53 6.78 4.38
CA LEU A 323 17.20 6.14 5.66
C LEU A 323 15.72 6.34 6.02
N TYR A 324 15.21 7.52 5.78
CA TYR A 324 13.80 7.83 6.04
C TYR A 324 12.88 7.07 5.08
N ASP A 325 13.15 7.14 3.77
CA ASP A 325 12.32 6.52 2.73
C ASP A 325 12.32 4.99 2.81
N SER A 326 13.51 4.36 2.96
CA SER A 326 13.64 2.91 2.90
C SER A 326 13.41 2.20 4.25
N GLN A 327 13.70 2.86 5.37
CA GLN A 327 13.68 2.24 6.70
C GLN A 327 12.81 2.98 7.71
N GLY A 328 12.31 4.15 7.35
CA GLY A 328 11.47 4.98 8.19
C GLY A 328 12.21 5.59 9.40
N ILE A 329 13.53 5.70 9.35
CA ILE A 329 14.35 6.28 10.41
C ILE A 329 14.37 7.80 10.19
N SER A 330 13.78 8.56 11.13
CA SER A 330 13.73 10.02 11.02
C SER A 330 15.11 10.66 11.16
N PRO A 331 15.36 11.81 10.51
CA PRO A 331 16.62 12.52 10.62
C PRO A 331 16.90 12.99 12.05
N GLU A 332 15.86 13.27 12.83
CA GLU A 332 15.94 13.61 14.25
C GLU A 332 16.50 12.44 15.06
N LEU A 333 16.02 11.23 14.79
CA LEU A 333 16.51 10.01 15.43
C LEU A 333 17.96 9.71 15.04
N VAL A 334 18.33 9.92 13.76
CA VAL A 334 19.73 9.80 13.32
C VAL A 334 20.62 10.79 14.06
N LYS A 335 20.15 12.04 14.21
CA LYS A 335 20.86 13.08 14.95
C LYS A 335 21.01 12.75 16.43
N GLU A 336 19.96 12.23 17.08
CA GLU A 336 19.99 11.79 18.48
C GLU A 336 21.01 10.65 18.69
N GLU A 337 20.97 9.62 17.85
CA GLU A 337 21.88 8.48 17.94
C GLU A 337 23.34 8.86 17.61
N ALA A 338 23.55 9.75 16.64
CA ALA A 338 24.86 10.27 16.29
C ALA A 338 25.47 11.10 17.43
N ALA A 339 24.66 11.89 18.12
CA ALA A 339 25.10 12.69 19.27
C ALA A 339 25.63 11.82 20.42
N LYS A 340 25.08 10.61 20.61
CA LYS A 340 25.58 9.61 21.59
C LYS A 340 27.01 9.13 21.26
N GLN A 341 27.43 9.30 20.00
CA GLN A 341 28.78 8.95 19.50
C GLN A 341 29.65 10.19 19.27
N ASN A 342 29.24 11.35 19.79
CA ASN A 342 29.91 12.66 19.60
C ASN A 342 30.00 13.11 18.12
N VAL A 343 29.09 12.65 17.26
CA VAL A 343 29.00 13.09 15.86
C VAL A 343 27.84 14.08 15.72
N THR A 344 28.11 15.22 15.07
CA THR A 344 27.10 16.24 14.78
C THR A 344 26.57 16.07 13.37
N ILE A 345 25.27 15.90 13.22
CA ILE A 345 24.58 15.78 11.93
C ILE A 345 23.72 17.02 11.70
N LYS A 346 23.82 17.61 10.52
CA LYS A 346 22.97 18.73 10.09
C LYS A 346 21.79 18.17 9.28
N ILE A 347 20.57 18.40 9.80
CA ILE A 347 19.32 18.05 9.10
C ILE A 347 18.97 19.22 8.16
N PRO A 348 18.66 18.96 6.86
CA PRO A 348 18.14 19.99 5.98
C PRO A 348 16.81 20.55 6.50
N GLU A 349 16.65 21.85 6.52
CA GLU A 349 15.43 22.49 7.05
C GLU A 349 14.17 22.16 6.22
N ASN A 350 14.31 21.89 4.92
CA ASN A 350 13.24 21.46 4.01
C ASN A 350 13.16 19.92 3.85
N PHE A 351 13.57 19.18 4.86
CA PHE A 351 13.70 17.72 4.76
C PHE A 351 12.38 17.04 4.40
N TYR A 352 11.31 17.36 5.12
CA TYR A 352 10.01 16.69 4.94
C TYR A 352 9.30 17.12 3.66
N ALA A 353 9.49 18.36 3.20
CA ALA A 353 9.03 18.80 1.88
C ALA A 353 9.73 18.03 0.75
N ARG A 354 11.04 17.78 0.86
CA ARG A 354 11.78 16.96 -0.10
C ARG A 354 11.30 15.50 -0.10
N VAL A 355 10.98 14.95 1.07
CA VAL A 355 10.39 13.62 1.22
C VAL A 355 9.03 13.55 0.52
N ALA A 356 8.15 14.53 0.72
CA ALA A 356 6.85 14.59 0.06
C ALA A 356 6.98 14.60 -1.46
N ALA A 357 7.88 15.44 -2.00
CA ALA A 357 8.14 15.55 -3.44
C ALA A 357 8.65 14.24 -4.09
N LEU A 358 9.34 13.37 -3.35
CA LEU A 358 9.77 12.06 -3.85
C LEU A 358 8.57 11.13 -4.15
N HIS A 359 7.49 11.26 -3.40
CA HIS A 359 6.32 10.39 -3.50
C HIS A 359 5.22 10.94 -4.41
N GLU A 360 5.14 12.26 -4.62
CA GLU A 360 4.20 12.88 -5.57
C GLU A 360 4.39 12.40 -7.01
N LYS A 361 5.63 12.15 -7.43
CA LYS A 361 5.97 11.71 -8.80
C LYS A 361 5.68 10.23 -9.10
N LYS A 362 5.24 9.44 -8.11
CA LYS A 362 5.04 7.99 -8.23
C LYS A 362 3.57 7.57 -8.30
N ALA A 363 2.65 8.45 -8.64
CA ALA A 363 1.30 8.01 -9.00
C ALA A 363 1.39 7.17 -10.29
N GLN A 364 1.57 5.86 -10.13
CA GLN A 364 1.60 4.92 -11.24
C GLN A 364 0.19 4.80 -11.81
N VAL A 365 0.01 5.33 -13.00
CA VAL A 365 -1.09 4.93 -13.88
C VAL A 365 -0.81 3.47 -14.25
N TYR A 366 -1.55 2.53 -13.68
CA TYR A 366 -1.57 1.15 -14.14
C TYR A 366 -2.28 1.08 -15.48
N GLU A 367 -1.56 1.37 -16.56
CA GLU A 367 -1.98 0.96 -17.89
C GLU A 367 -1.83 -0.56 -17.99
N THR A 368 -2.96 -1.26 -18.13
CA THR A 368 -2.97 -2.65 -18.58
C THR A 368 -2.36 -2.67 -19.97
N LYS A 369 -1.10 -3.12 -20.08
CA LYS A 369 -0.49 -3.38 -21.39
C LYS A 369 -1.39 -4.35 -22.15
N LYS A 370 -1.95 -3.90 -23.27
CA LYS A 370 -2.64 -4.77 -24.23
C LYS A 370 -1.57 -5.47 -25.03
N ASP A 371 -1.47 -6.78 -24.87
CA ASP A 371 -0.50 -7.60 -25.61
C ASP A 371 -0.82 -7.71 -27.10
N VAL A 372 -2.07 -7.45 -27.50
CA VAL A 372 -2.54 -7.54 -28.88
C VAL A 372 -3.46 -6.37 -29.24
N VAL A 373 -3.10 -5.65 -30.29
CA VAL A 373 -3.95 -4.63 -30.92
C VAL A 373 -4.20 -5.04 -32.37
N ILE A 374 -5.47 -5.19 -32.75
CA ILE A 374 -5.87 -5.50 -34.11
C ILE A 374 -6.27 -4.22 -34.86
N SER A 375 -5.99 -4.17 -36.16
CA SER A 375 -6.43 -3.05 -37.01
C SER A 375 -7.90 -3.24 -37.38
N VAL A 376 -8.78 -2.37 -36.84
CA VAL A 376 -10.22 -2.37 -37.16
C VAL A 376 -10.57 -1.04 -37.77
N PRO A 377 -11.21 -1.02 -38.98
CA PRO A 377 -11.67 0.23 -39.58
C PRO A 377 -12.71 0.95 -38.72
N GLU A 378 -12.62 2.27 -38.60
CA GLU A 378 -13.55 3.08 -37.78
C GLU A 378 -15.03 2.93 -38.17
N ARG A 379 -15.30 2.59 -39.43
CA ARG A 379 -16.64 2.34 -39.94
C ARG A 379 -17.34 1.11 -39.35
N VAL A 380 -16.58 0.19 -38.69
CA VAL A 380 -17.16 -0.98 -38.04
C VAL A 380 -17.96 -0.48 -36.83
N PRO A 381 -19.26 -0.87 -36.68
CA PRO A 381 -20.12 -0.44 -35.59
C PRO A 381 -19.56 -0.84 -34.22
N GLU A 382 -20.07 -0.21 -33.16
CA GLU A 382 -19.81 -0.62 -31.79
C GLU A 382 -20.48 -1.97 -31.51
N THR A 383 -19.81 -2.86 -30.80
CA THR A 383 -20.38 -4.14 -30.39
C THR A 383 -21.40 -3.94 -29.26
N ASN A 384 -22.62 -4.41 -29.43
CA ASN A 384 -23.62 -4.39 -28.37
C ASN A 384 -23.34 -5.50 -27.32
N ALA A 385 -23.14 -5.11 -26.06
CA ALA A 385 -22.74 -5.99 -24.95
C ALA A 385 -23.95 -6.59 -24.23
N LEU A 386 -24.51 -7.67 -24.75
CA LEU A 386 -25.71 -8.36 -24.23
C LEU A 386 -25.50 -9.01 -22.83
N TYR A 387 -24.28 -9.29 -22.42
CA TYR A 387 -23.97 -9.87 -21.09
C TYR A 387 -24.35 -8.95 -19.91
N PHE A 388 -24.65 -7.70 -20.17
CA PHE A 388 -25.18 -6.78 -19.17
C PHE A 388 -26.67 -7.01 -18.89
N ASP A 389 -27.41 -7.46 -19.89
CA ASP A 389 -28.86 -7.65 -19.80
C ASP A 389 -29.19 -9.00 -19.16
N ASP A 390 -28.55 -10.06 -19.65
CA ASP A 390 -28.74 -11.42 -19.11
C ASP A 390 -27.43 -12.16 -19.00
N TRP A 391 -27.03 -12.47 -17.79
CA TRP A 391 -25.82 -13.23 -17.55
C TRP A 391 -25.98 -14.75 -17.81
N HIS A 392 -27.20 -15.26 -17.89
CA HIS A 392 -27.48 -16.68 -18.11
C HIS A 392 -27.55 -17.10 -19.59
N ALA A 393 -27.71 -16.16 -20.54
CA ALA A 393 -28.00 -16.49 -21.92
C ALA A 393 -26.84 -17.23 -22.61
N PRO A 394 -26.88 -18.59 -22.66
CA PRO A 394 -25.77 -19.34 -23.20
C PRO A 394 -25.69 -19.32 -24.72
N ARG A 395 -26.83 -19.11 -25.43
CA ARG A 395 -26.93 -19.15 -26.90
C ARG A 395 -27.53 -17.88 -27.47
N PHE A 396 -26.95 -17.39 -28.53
CA PHE A 396 -27.43 -16.21 -29.26
C PHE A 396 -27.03 -16.28 -30.74
N LYS A 397 -27.72 -15.51 -31.56
CA LYS A 397 -27.35 -15.28 -32.97
C LYS A 397 -26.80 -13.88 -33.09
N ALA A 398 -25.73 -13.73 -33.86
CA ALA A 398 -25.08 -12.43 -34.10
C ALA A 398 -24.61 -12.38 -35.58
N THR A 399 -24.49 -11.15 -36.06
CA THR A 399 -23.94 -10.88 -37.40
C THR A 399 -22.44 -10.64 -37.27
N VAL A 400 -21.67 -11.16 -38.21
CA VAL A 400 -20.24 -10.94 -38.27
C VAL A 400 -19.97 -9.58 -38.90
N ASP A 401 -19.48 -8.63 -38.12
CA ASP A 401 -19.19 -7.26 -38.59
C ASP A 401 -17.78 -7.11 -39.15
N TYR A 402 -16.81 -7.89 -38.63
CA TYR A 402 -15.42 -7.82 -39.08
C TYR A 402 -14.65 -9.08 -38.71
N ILE A 403 -13.69 -9.43 -39.59
CA ILE A 403 -12.79 -10.56 -39.37
C ILE A 403 -11.38 -10.14 -39.76
N VAL A 404 -10.41 -10.43 -38.89
CA VAL A 404 -8.99 -10.35 -39.22
C VAL A 404 -8.27 -11.54 -38.59
N ASP A 405 -7.70 -12.41 -39.48
CA ASP A 405 -7.10 -13.68 -39.10
C ASP A 405 -8.02 -14.57 -38.26
N GLN A 406 -7.72 -14.79 -37.01
CA GLN A 406 -8.52 -15.55 -36.05
C GLN A 406 -9.37 -14.67 -35.13
N TYR A 407 -9.45 -13.37 -35.38
CA TYR A 407 -10.22 -12.42 -34.58
C TYR A 407 -11.53 -12.08 -35.27
N VAL A 408 -12.62 -12.18 -34.53
CA VAL A 408 -13.99 -11.98 -35.03
C VAL A 408 -14.66 -10.88 -34.21
N LEU A 409 -15.24 -9.91 -34.88
CA LEU A 409 -16.12 -8.91 -34.30
C LEU A 409 -17.55 -9.19 -34.72
N LEU A 410 -18.46 -9.14 -33.76
CA LEU A 410 -19.89 -9.37 -33.93
C LEU A 410 -20.66 -8.06 -33.62
N ASP A 411 -21.84 -7.90 -34.25
CA ASP A 411 -22.77 -6.79 -33.99
C ASP A 411 -23.17 -6.72 -32.50
N LYS A 412 -23.30 -7.89 -31.85
CA LYS A 412 -23.67 -8.07 -30.46
C LYS A 412 -23.06 -9.35 -29.88
N THR A 413 -22.85 -9.38 -28.57
CA THR A 413 -22.25 -10.54 -27.91
C THR A 413 -22.65 -10.71 -26.47
N HIS A 414 -22.86 -11.96 -26.05
CA HIS A 414 -22.92 -12.36 -24.66
C HIS A 414 -21.54 -12.74 -24.06
N PHE A 415 -20.49 -12.85 -24.87
CA PHE A 415 -19.16 -13.15 -24.36
C PHE A 415 -18.60 -11.97 -23.58
N TYR A 416 -18.32 -12.18 -22.30
CA TYR A 416 -17.68 -11.20 -21.44
C TYR A 416 -16.17 -11.13 -21.74
N PRO A 417 -15.60 -9.94 -21.99
CA PRO A 417 -14.17 -9.76 -22.15
C PRO A 417 -13.45 -9.74 -20.80
N THR A 418 -12.17 -10.10 -20.74
CA THR A 418 -11.36 -9.90 -19.52
C THR A 418 -11.42 -8.44 -19.11
N SER A 419 -12.03 -8.17 -17.95
CA SER A 419 -12.21 -6.82 -17.40
C SER A 419 -12.56 -6.87 -15.92
N GLY A 420 -12.28 -5.80 -15.17
CA GLY A 420 -12.62 -5.70 -13.74
C GLY A 420 -12.07 -6.87 -12.91
N GLY A 421 -10.93 -7.44 -13.30
CA GLY A 421 -10.32 -8.59 -12.66
C GLY A 421 -11.02 -9.93 -12.91
N GLN A 422 -12.12 -9.96 -13.69
CA GLN A 422 -12.79 -11.20 -14.10
C GLN A 422 -12.22 -11.68 -15.43
N LEU A 423 -11.92 -12.97 -15.53
CA LEU A 423 -11.49 -13.60 -16.78
C LEU A 423 -12.63 -13.62 -17.80
N HIS A 424 -12.24 -13.63 -19.09
CA HIS A 424 -13.14 -13.75 -20.22
C HIS A 424 -13.89 -15.08 -20.23
N ASP A 425 -15.01 -15.08 -20.95
CA ASP A 425 -15.74 -16.31 -21.23
C ASP A 425 -15.06 -17.14 -22.31
N LYS A 426 -15.41 -18.41 -22.32
CA LYS A 426 -15.15 -19.36 -23.41
C LYS A 426 -16.46 -19.87 -23.99
N GLY A 427 -16.38 -20.57 -25.09
CA GLY A 427 -17.54 -21.11 -25.78
C GLY A 427 -17.27 -21.31 -27.26
N THR A 428 -18.27 -21.15 -28.10
CA THR A 428 -18.16 -21.35 -29.55
C THR A 428 -18.82 -20.24 -30.36
N ILE A 429 -18.27 -19.91 -31.54
CA ILE A 429 -18.88 -19.10 -32.57
C ILE A 429 -18.93 -19.97 -33.82
N GLY A 430 -20.12 -20.44 -34.19
CA GLY A 430 -20.26 -21.49 -35.20
C GLY A 430 -19.48 -22.74 -34.77
N PRO A 431 -18.61 -23.30 -35.64
CA PRO A 431 -17.80 -24.49 -35.30
C PRO A 431 -16.49 -24.15 -34.55
N TYR A 432 -16.19 -22.88 -34.31
CA TYR A 432 -14.89 -22.44 -33.77
C TYR A 432 -14.96 -22.21 -32.26
N ALA A 433 -13.97 -22.70 -31.55
CA ALA A 433 -13.86 -22.45 -30.11
C ALA A 433 -13.33 -21.03 -29.84
N VAL A 434 -13.99 -20.30 -28.92
CA VAL A 434 -13.53 -18.99 -28.43
C VAL A 434 -12.46 -19.20 -27.36
N VAL A 435 -11.24 -18.80 -27.64
CA VAL A 435 -10.08 -18.98 -26.75
C VAL A 435 -9.74 -17.76 -25.93
N ASP A 436 -10.09 -16.56 -26.41
CA ASP A 436 -9.91 -15.29 -25.71
C ASP A 436 -10.98 -14.27 -26.12
N VAL A 437 -11.34 -13.36 -25.21
CA VAL A 437 -12.24 -12.23 -25.47
C VAL A 437 -11.69 -11.01 -24.75
N PHE A 438 -11.49 -9.91 -25.49
CA PHE A 438 -10.99 -8.66 -24.95
C PHE A 438 -11.68 -7.43 -25.55
N LYS A 439 -11.64 -6.32 -24.85
CA LYS A 439 -12.20 -5.05 -25.32
C LYS A 439 -11.12 -4.18 -25.95
N GLN A 440 -11.38 -3.65 -27.15
CA GLN A 440 -10.54 -2.68 -27.83
C GLN A 440 -11.38 -1.49 -28.27
N GLY A 441 -11.28 -0.38 -27.53
CA GLY A 441 -12.12 0.79 -27.77
C GLY A 441 -13.61 0.46 -27.59
N LYS A 442 -14.40 0.65 -28.65
CA LYS A 442 -15.84 0.36 -28.71
C LYS A 442 -16.17 -1.08 -29.10
N TRP A 443 -15.17 -1.90 -29.43
CA TRP A 443 -15.35 -3.26 -29.92
C TRP A 443 -15.04 -4.33 -28.89
N ILE A 444 -15.77 -5.44 -28.93
CA ILE A 444 -15.46 -6.67 -28.22
C ILE A 444 -14.94 -7.67 -29.24
N VAL A 445 -13.69 -8.04 -29.06
CA VAL A 445 -12.94 -8.90 -29.99
C VAL A 445 -12.93 -10.32 -29.45
N HIS A 446 -13.35 -11.28 -30.31
CA HIS A 446 -13.32 -12.70 -30.01
C HIS A 446 -12.17 -13.35 -30.77
N LYS A 447 -11.24 -13.97 -30.06
CA LYS A 447 -10.18 -14.79 -30.64
C LYS A 447 -10.69 -16.23 -30.72
N VAL A 448 -10.73 -16.81 -31.90
CA VAL A 448 -11.11 -18.22 -32.11
C VAL A 448 -9.86 -19.08 -32.36
N ASP A 449 -10.02 -20.41 -32.18
CA ASP A 449 -8.95 -21.39 -32.27
C ASP A 449 -8.35 -21.57 -33.66
N ALA A 450 -9.09 -21.21 -34.72
CA ALA A 450 -8.63 -21.26 -36.12
C ALA A 450 -9.19 -20.10 -36.92
N LYS A 451 -8.60 -19.81 -38.10
CA LYS A 451 -9.12 -18.80 -39.01
C LYS A 451 -10.52 -19.17 -39.51
N PRO A 452 -11.55 -18.36 -39.21
CA PRO A 452 -12.93 -18.70 -39.55
C PRO A 452 -13.18 -18.61 -41.05
N LYS A 453 -14.11 -19.45 -41.51
CA LYS A 453 -14.53 -19.50 -42.92
C LYS A 453 -15.79 -18.69 -43.25
N PHE A 454 -16.47 -18.12 -42.20
CA PHE A 454 -17.59 -17.21 -42.41
C PHE A 454 -17.15 -15.87 -42.99
N LYS A 455 -18.08 -15.14 -43.58
CA LYS A 455 -17.87 -13.84 -44.23
C LYS A 455 -18.48 -12.72 -43.36
N ILE A 456 -18.04 -11.51 -43.59
CA ILE A 456 -18.70 -10.31 -43.05
C ILE A 456 -20.14 -10.29 -43.57
N GLY A 457 -21.10 -10.09 -42.67
CA GLY A 457 -22.53 -10.14 -42.90
C GLY A 457 -23.18 -11.50 -42.63
N ASP A 458 -22.41 -12.58 -42.43
CA ASP A 458 -22.99 -13.88 -42.09
C ASP A 458 -23.58 -13.84 -40.65
N VAL A 459 -24.73 -14.49 -40.50
CA VAL A 459 -25.35 -14.72 -39.19
C VAL A 459 -24.83 -16.02 -38.63
N VAL A 460 -24.15 -15.93 -37.50
CA VAL A 460 -23.56 -17.07 -36.82
C VAL A 460 -24.30 -17.36 -35.51
N GLU A 461 -24.39 -18.63 -35.15
CA GLU A 461 -24.83 -19.04 -33.83
C GLU A 461 -23.64 -19.08 -32.89
N ALA A 462 -23.77 -18.45 -31.73
CA ALA A 462 -22.73 -18.42 -30.69
C ALA A 462 -23.25 -18.98 -29.37
N MET A 463 -22.40 -19.65 -28.63
CA MET A 463 -22.73 -20.28 -27.38
C MET A 463 -21.63 -20.03 -26.36
N VAL A 464 -22.02 -19.44 -25.21
CA VAL A 464 -21.14 -19.23 -24.07
C VAL A 464 -21.10 -20.50 -23.19
N ASP A 465 -19.95 -20.83 -22.66
CA ASP A 465 -19.79 -21.86 -21.63
C ASP A 465 -20.47 -21.40 -20.32
N SER A 466 -21.67 -21.97 -20.10
CA SER A 466 -22.54 -21.55 -18.99
C SER A 466 -21.97 -21.91 -17.61
N GLU A 467 -21.29 -23.05 -17.49
CA GLU A 467 -20.70 -23.48 -16.21
C GLU A 467 -19.53 -22.58 -15.84
N ARG A 468 -18.65 -22.29 -16.81
CA ARG A 468 -17.59 -21.30 -16.63
C ARG A 468 -18.13 -19.93 -16.25
N ARG A 469 -19.14 -19.44 -16.97
CA ARG A 469 -19.79 -18.14 -16.70
C ARG A 469 -20.38 -18.11 -15.31
N LYS A 470 -21.11 -19.15 -14.90
CA LYS A 470 -21.71 -19.29 -13.57
C LYS A 470 -20.63 -19.16 -12.49
N GLN A 471 -19.56 -19.95 -12.58
CA GLN A 471 -18.48 -19.93 -11.59
C GLN A 471 -17.80 -18.56 -11.49
N LEU A 472 -17.53 -17.89 -12.62
CA LEU A 472 -16.95 -16.56 -12.64
C LEU A 472 -17.92 -15.52 -12.05
N ALA A 473 -19.22 -15.59 -12.33
CA ALA A 473 -20.24 -14.71 -11.75
C ALA A 473 -20.42 -14.94 -10.25
N GLN A 474 -20.31 -16.20 -9.79
CA GLN A 474 -20.30 -16.54 -8.36
C GLN A 474 -19.09 -15.91 -7.66
N HIS A 475 -17.90 -16.06 -8.21
CA HIS A 475 -16.70 -15.41 -7.65
C HIS A 475 -16.79 -13.89 -7.69
N HIS A 476 -17.37 -13.30 -8.76
CA HIS A 476 -17.48 -11.84 -8.85
C HIS A 476 -18.49 -11.29 -7.83
N THR A 477 -19.63 -11.91 -7.72
CA THR A 477 -20.64 -11.53 -6.72
C THR A 477 -20.13 -11.76 -5.29
N ALA A 478 -19.39 -12.86 -5.07
CA ALA A 478 -18.74 -13.12 -3.78
C ALA A 478 -17.71 -12.04 -3.41
N THR A 479 -17.03 -11.40 -4.39
CA THR A 479 -16.14 -10.26 -4.11
C THR A 479 -16.89 -9.13 -3.41
N HIS A 480 -18.03 -8.70 -3.96
CA HIS A 480 -18.88 -7.66 -3.38
C HIS A 480 -19.40 -8.04 -2.00
N ILE A 481 -19.86 -9.29 -1.84
CA ILE A 481 -20.35 -9.81 -0.56
C ILE A 481 -19.23 -9.81 0.49
N ILE A 482 -18.02 -10.24 0.14
CA ILE A 482 -16.87 -10.25 1.05
C ILE A 482 -16.43 -8.82 1.40
N ASN A 483 -16.43 -7.88 0.43
CA ASN A 483 -16.11 -6.48 0.68
C ASN A 483 -17.08 -5.87 1.71
N ALA A 484 -18.38 -6.08 1.52
CA ALA A 484 -19.41 -5.65 2.47
C ALA A 484 -19.25 -6.31 3.85
N ALA A 485 -19.01 -7.62 3.90
CA ALA A 485 -18.79 -8.37 5.14
C ALA A 485 -17.56 -7.90 5.89
N ALA A 486 -16.45 -7.69 5.18
CA ALA A 486 -15.21 -7.16 5.76
C ALA A 486 -15.43 -5.75 6.33
N ARG A 487 -16.14 -4.87 5.63
CA ARG A 487 -16.47 -3.52 6.10
C ARG A 487 -17.33 -3.56 7.37
N ARG A 488 -18.30 -4.45 7.45
CA ARG A 488 -19.14 -4.62 8.65
C ARG A 488 -18.38 -5.15 9.85
N VAL A 489 -17.38 -6.00 9.63
CA VAL A 489 -16.61 -6.65 10.70
C VAL A 489 -15.43 -5.80 11.15
N LEU A 490 -14.74 -5.14 10.22
CA LEU A 490 -13.46 -4.46 10.47
C LEU A 490 -13.58 -2.94 10.57
N GLY A 491 -14.59 -2.34 9.94
CA GLY A 491 -14.81 -0.89 9.96
C GLY A 491 -14.87 -0.22 8.59
N ASN A 492 -15.14 1.08 8.60
CA ASN A 492 -15.39 1.88 7.40
C ASN A 492 -14.16 2.16 6.54
N HIS A 493 -12.96 1.94 7.07
CA HIS A 493 -11.70 2.05 6.31
C HIS A 493 -11.54 0.95 5.25
N ILE A 494 -12.40 -0.07 5.27
CA ILE A 494 -12.34 -1.15 4.29
C ILE A 494 -12.88 -0.68 2.94
N ASN A 495 -12.01 -0.68 1.94
CA ASN A 495 -12.31 -0.45 0.53
C ASN A 495 -11.56 -1.50 -0.30
N GLN A 496 -12.11 -1.86 -1.45
CA GLN A 496 -11.42 -2.72 -2.39
C GLN A 496 -10.30 -1.93 -3.08
N ALA A 497 -9.06 -2.38 -2.96
CA ALA A 497 -7.91 -1.85 -3.70
C ALA A 497 -7.78 -2.54 -5.07
N SER A 498 -7.94 -3.87 -5.12
CA SER A 498 -7.97 -4.64 -6.36
C SER A 498 -8.75 -5.95 -6.17
N ALA A 499 -9.08 -6.63 -7.27
CA ALA A 499 -9.68 -7.96 -7.19
C ALA A 499 -9.38 -8.77 -8.44
N ARG A 500 -9.32 -10.12 -8.31
CA ARG A 500 -9.16 -11.06 -9.41
C ARG A 500 -10.13 -12.24 -9.25
N LYS A 501 -10.72 -12.68 -10.36
CA LYS A 501 -11.68 -13.80 -10.39
C LYS A 501 -11.27 -14.76 -11.48
N THR A 502 -10.87 -15.97 -11.08
CA THR A 502 -10.58 -17.12 -11.94
C THR A 502 -11.61 -18.21 -11.73
N LEU A 503 -11.49 -19.35 -12.40
CA LEU A 503 -12.38 -20.50 -12.16
C LEU A 503 -12.10 -21.14 -10.81
N GLU A 504 -10.82 -21.24 -10.44
CA GLU A 504 -10.35 -21.95 -9.27
C GLU A 504 -10.63 -21.18 -8.00
N LYS A 505 -10.37 -19.87 -8.03
CA LYS A 505 -10.54 -18.98 -6.86
C LYS A 505 -10.72 -17.51 -7.25
N GLY A 506 -11.25 -16.74 -6.33
CA GLY A 506 -11.19 -15.28 -6.35
C GLY A 506 -10.19 -14.75 -5.34
N SER A 507 -9.72 -13.53 -5.55
CA SER A 507 -9.02 -12.74 -4.56
C SER A 507 -9.54 -11.31 -4.53
N ILE A 508 -9.56 -10.74 -3.34
CA ILE A 508 -9.86 -9.33 -3.11
C ILE A 508 -8.79 -8.74 -2.21
N ASP A 509 -8.26 -7.60 -2.63
CA ASP A 509 -7.34 -6.80 -1.84
C ASP A 509 -8.14 -5.70 -1.17
N ILE A 510 -8.16 -5.69 0.15
CA ILE A 510 -8.87 -4.72 0.95
C ILE A 510 -7.90 -3.81 1.70
N THR A 511 -8.27 -2.55 1.87
CA THR A 511 -7.50 -1.63 2.71
C THR A 511 -7.61 -2.03 4.17
N HIS A 512 -6.49 -2.34 4.82
CA HIS A 512 -6.43 -2.65 6.25
C HIS A 512 -5.03 -2.48 6.81
N TYR A 513 -4.91 -1.94 8.01
CA TYR A 513 -3.66 -1.52 8.65
C TYR A 513 -2.85 -2.66 9.27
N SER A 514 -3.46 -3.84 9.51
CA SER A 514 -2.80 -5.00 10.16
C SER A 514 -3.07 -6.30 9.41
N ARG A 515 -2.37 -7.36 9.77
CA ARG A 515 -2.77 -8.72 9.37
C ARG A 515 -4.09 -9.06 10.03
N LEU A 516 -4.95 -9.76 9.31
CA LEU A 516 -6.21 -10.26 9.86
C LEU A 516 -5.94 -11.45 10.78
N THR A 517 -6.58 -11.44 11.92
CA THR A 517 -6.59 -12.56 12.85
C THR A 517 -7.55 -13.65 12.38
N GLU A 518 -7.35 -14.89 12.85
CA GLU A 518 -8.26 -15.99 12.55
C GLU A 518 -9.70 -15.70 12.95
N LYS A 519 -9.89 -15.01 14.10
CA LYS A 519 -11.22 -14.59 14.56
C LYS A 519 -11.90 -13.63 13.59
N GLU A 520 -11.17 -12.67 13.03
CA GLU A 520 -11.69 -11.73 12.05
C GLU A 520 -12.04 -12.44 10.73
N LEU A 521 -11.18 -13.33 10.25
CA LEU A 521 -11.45 -14.12 9.05
C LEU A 521 -12.71 -15.00 9.20
N ILE A 522 -12.89 -15.64 10.36
CA ILE A 522 -14.10 -16.40 10.67
C ILE A 522 -15.32 -15.48 10.70
N ALA A 523 -15.21 -14.32 11.30
CA ALA A 523 -16.30 -13.36 11.37
C ALA A 523 -16.71 -12.84 9.98
N ILE A 524 -15.75 -12.51 9.12
CA ILE A 524 -15.98 -12.09 7.73
C ILE A 524 -16.67 -13.21 6.94
N GLU A 525 -16.16 -14.44 6.99
CA GLU A 525 -16.76 -15.59 6.31
C GLU A 525 -18.18 -15.87 6.78
N LYS A 526 -18.41 -15.78 8.10
CA LYS A 526 -19.74 -15.96 8.70
C LYS A 526 -20.70 -14.88 8.24
N GLU A 527 -20.29 -13.61 8.24
CA GLU A 527 -21.12 -12.48 7.77
C GLU A 527 -21.40 -12.60 6.27
N ALA A 528 -20.40 -12.95 5.45
CA ALA A 528 -20.58 -13.18 4.02
C ALA A 528 -21.64 -14.26 3.74
N ASN A 529 -21.56 -15.38 4.45
CA ASN A 529 -22.54 -16.45 4.32
C ASN A 529 -23.92 -16.09 4.93
N ALA A 530 -23.97 -15.19 5.90
CA ALA A 530 -25.24 -14.62 6.40
C ALA A 530 -25.92 -13.75 5.34
N ILE A 531 -25.16 -12.96 4.57
CA ILE A 531 -25.68 -12.19 3.44
C ILE A 531 -26.24 -13.12 2.35
N ILE A 532 -25.54 -14.21 2.02
CA ILE A 532 -26.03 -15.23 1.07
C ILE A 532 -27.39 -15.79 1.50
N LYS A 533 -27.52 -16.16 2.79
CA LYS A 533 -28.77 -16.72 3.35
C LYS A 533 -29.97 -15.79 3.28
N LYS A 534 -29.73 -14.47 3.27
CA LYS A 534 -30.79 -13.46 3.13
C LYS A 534 -31.42 -13.42 1.74
N ALA A 535 -30.81 -14.06 0.75
CA ALA A 535 -31.28 -14.13 -0.64
C ALA A 535 -31.64 -12.74 -1.23
N LEU A 536 -30.77 -11.73 -0.97
CA LEU A 536 -31.00 -10.35 -1.38
C LEU A 536 -30.98 -10.21 -2.90
N PRO A 537 -31.86 -9.40 -3.50
CA PRO A 537 -31.81 -9.12 -4.93
C PRO A 537 -30.58 -8.28 -5.27
N ILE A 538 -30.01 -8.54 -6.45
CA ILE A 538 -28.87 -7.80 -7.01
C ILE A 538 -29.39 -7.00 -8.20
N LYS A 539 -29.60 -5.72 -8.00
CA LYS A 539 -30.05 -4.80 -9.05
C LYS A 539 -28.85 -4.32 -9.87
N LYS A 540 -29.03 -4.30 -11.18
CA LYS A 540 -28.03 -3.84 -12.14
C LYS A 540 -28.67 -2.76 -13.01
N SER A 541 -28.12 -1.56 -12.98
CA SER A 541 -28.70 -0.42 -13.72
C SER A 541 -27.60 0.47 -14.26
N PHE A 542 -27.89 1.10 -15.40
CA PHE A 542 -27.05 2.18 -15.93
C PHE A 542 -27.67 3.50 -15.52
N ILE A 543 -26.93 4.31 -14.76
CA ILE A 543 -27.37 5.62 -14.33
C ILE A 543 -26.30 6.68 -14.61
N PRO A 544 -26.68 7.95 -14.83
CA PRO A 544 -25.73 9.03 -14.97
C PRO A 544 -24.78 9.09 -13.77
N ARG A 545 -23.49 9.38 -14.05
CA ARG A 545 -22.46 9.49 -13.02
C ARG A 545 -22.90 10.43 -11.88
N GLU A 546 -23.43 11.59 -12.24
CA GLU A 546 -23.93 12.59 -11.29
C GLU A 546 -24.93 12.01 -10.30
N ASP A 547 -25.88 11.22 -10.81
CA ASP A 547 -26.89 10.58 -9.97
C ASP A 547 -26.30 9.47 -9.11
N ALA A 548 -25.37 8.69 -9.66
CA ALA A 548 -24.67 7.65 -8.91
C ALA A 548 -23.87 8.24 -7.73
N GLU A 549 -23.07 9.27 -7.99
CA GLU A 549 -22.27 9.95 -6.96
C GLU A 549 -23.13 10.69 -5.94
N ARG A 550 -24.23 11.31 -6.38
CA ARG A 550 -25.19 11.98 -5.49
C ARG A 550 -25.91 11.01 -4.56
N LEU A 551 -26.30 9.82 -5.08
CA LEU A 551 -27.06 8.82 -4.31
C LEU A 551 -26.18 7.97 -3.40
N HIS A 552 -24.96 7.69 -3.81
CA HIS A 552 -24.10 6.67 -3.18
C HIS A 552 -22.71 7.18 -2.80
N SER A 553 -22.42 8.48 -3.00
CA SER A 553 -21.09 9.09 -2.82
C SER A 553 -20.02 8.46 -3.72
N THR A 554 -18.77 8.86 -3.54
CA THR A 554 -17.62 8.28 -4.25
C THR A 554 -17.25 6.86 -3.79
N ARG A 555 -17.92 6.33 -2.77
CA ARG A 555 -17.73 4.94 -2.28
C ARG A 555 -18.13 3.87 -3.30
N ILE A 556 -18.86 4.23 -4.35
CA ILE A 556 -19.14 3.31 -5.48
C ILE A 556 -17.88 2.92 -6.25
N TYR A 557 -16.79 3.67 -6.13
CA TYR A 557 -15.55 3.41 -6.82
C TYR A 557 -14.66 2.48 -6.00
N GLN A 558 -14.57 1.23 -6.44
CA GLN A 558 -13.76 0.21 -5.80
C GLN A 558 -12.61 -0.18 -6.74
N GLY A 559 -11.37 0.07 -6.31
CA GLY A 559 -10.18 -0.17 -7.12
C GLY A 559 -9.91 0.87 -8.22
N GLY A 560 -10.50 2.07 -8.09
CA GLY A 560 -10.31 3.21 -9.00
C GLY A 560 -11.60 3.76 -9.60
N VAL A 561 -11.54 4.98 -10.12
CA VAL A 561 -12.70 5.67 -10.70
C VAL A 561 -13.10 5.04 -12.03
N ALA A 562 -14.33 4.57 -12.15
CA ALA A 562 -14.87 4.02 -13.38
C ALA A 562 -14.97 5.13 -14.46
N PRO A 563 -14.49 4.91 -15.70
CA PRO A 563 -14.59 5.89 -16.78
C PRO A 563 -16.02 5.99 -17.33
N GLY A 564 -16.39 7.15 -17.89
CA GLY A 564 -17.64 7.34 -18.61
C GLY A 564 -18.63 8.27 -17.90
N LYS A 565 -19.61 8.77 -18.65
CA LYS A 565 -20.70 9.62 -18.15
C LYS A 565 -21.86 8.79 -17.60
N LEU A 566 -22.00 7.57 -18.05
CA LEU A 566 -23.01 6.60 -17.61
C LEU A 566 -22.28 5.47 -16.88
N LEU A 567 -22.64 5.23 -15.63
CA LEU A 567 -22.04 4.18 -14.79
C LEU A 567 -23.01 3.01 -14.66
N ARG A 568 -22.47 1.80 -14.78
CA ARG A 568 -23.21 0.59 -14.42
C ARG A 568 -23.07 0.37 -12.92
N ILE A 569 -24.18 0.49 -12.21
CA ILE A 569 -24.26 0.28 -10.76
C ILE A 569 -24.79 -1.12 -10.47
N VAL A 570 -24.09 -1.83 -9.62
CA VAL A 570 -24.50 -3.11 -9.02
C VAL A 570 -24.85 -2.84 -7.57
N ASP A 571 -26.13 -3.00 -7.24
CA ASP A 571 -26.70 -2.72 -5.92
C ASP A 571 -27.20 -4.03 -5.28
N ILE A 572 -26.55 -4.45 -4.21
CA ILE A 572 -27.01 -5.52 -3.32
C ILE A 572 -27.71 -4.84 -2.15
N GLU A 573 -29.02 -4.83 -2.20
CA GLU A 573 -29.91 -4.07 -1.31
C GLU A 573 -29.40 -3.94 0.13
N LYS A 574 -29.16 -2.68 0.59
CA LYS A 574 -28.68 -2.34 1.95
C LYS A 574 -27.38 -3.06 2.37
N THR A 575 -26.65 -3.57 1.41
CA THR A 575 -25.43 -4.36 1.68
C THR A 575 -24.22 -3.75 1.02
N ASP A 576 -24.26 -3.55 -0.31
CA ASP A 576 -23.14 -3.00 -1.08
C ASP A 576 -23.65 -2.34 -2.36
N VAL A 577 -23.02 -1.24 -2.76
CA VAL A 577 -23.32 -0.55 -4.01
C VAL A 577 -22.02 -0.15 -4.67
N GLU A 578 -21.75 -0.68 -5.85
CA GLU A 578 -20.49 -0.43 -6.56
C GLU A 578 -20.70 -0.15 -8.05
N ALA A 579 -19.83 0.71 -8.62
CA ALA A 579 -19.72 0.90 -10.06
C ALA A 579 -18.92 -0.28 -10.64
N CYS A 580 -19.62 -1.27 -11.18
CA CYS A 580 -19.02 -2.52 -11.64
C CYS A 580 -19.52 -2.97 -13.00
N GLY A 581 -18.57 -3.26 -13.91
CA GLY A 581 -18.85 -3.77 -15.26
C GLY A 581 -18.87 -5.30 -15.38
N GLY A 582 -18.76 -6.05 -14.28
CA GLY A 582 -18.67 -7.51 -14.29
C GLY A 582 -20.00 -8.25 -14.47
N THR A 583 -19.94 -9.56 -14.66
CA THR A 583 -21.13 -10.39 -14.66
C THR A 583 -21.52 -10.77 -13.23
N HIS A 584 -22.77 -10.52 -12.87
CA HIS A 584 -23.30 -10.74 -11.51
C HIS A 584 -24.54 -11.60 -11.54
N LEU A 585 -24.70 -12.38 -10.47
CA LEU A 585 -25.88 -13.15 -10.16
C LEU A 585 -27.11 -12.24 -10.00
N ASN A 586 -28.31 -12.81 -9.93
CA ASN A 586 -29.53 -12.04 -9.71
C ASN A 586 -29.90 -11.93 -8.23
N THR A 587 -29.43 -12.89 -7.43
CA THR A 587 -29.62 -12.89 -5.98
C THR A 587 -28.34 -13.34 -5.27
N THR A 588 -28.14 -12.91 -4.03
CA THR A 588 -27.00 -13.36 -3.23
C THR A 588 -27.04 -14.87 -2.95
N LYS A 589 -28.21 -15.50 -2.94
CA LYS A 589 -28.39 -16.94 -2.73
C LYS A 589 -27.69 -17.80 -3.81
N GLU A 590 -27.61 -17.30 -5.04
CA GLU A 590 -26.96 -18.01 -6.15
C GLU A 590 -25.44 -18.12 -5.99
N ALA A 591 -24.82 -17.33 -5.08
CA ALA A 591 -23.42 -17.53 -4.70
C ALA A 591 -23.22 -18.79 -3.85
N GLU A 592 -24.29 -19.37 -3.32
CA GLU A 592 -24.41 -20.65 -2.61
C GLU A 592 -23.59 -20.73 -1.32
N LEU A 593 -22.29 -20.67 -1.40
CA LEU A 593 -21.35 -20.77 -0.28
C LEU A 593 -20.08 -19.97 -0.59
N ILE A 594 -19.58 -19.23 0.40
CA ILE A 594 -18.26 -18.58 0.37
C ILE A 594 -17.35 -19.21 1.41
N ARG A 595 -16.11 -19.51 1.03
CA ARG A 595 -15.02 -19.89 1.92
C ARG A 595 -13.82 -18.99 1.71
N ILE A 596 -13.30 -18.41 2.78
CA ILE A 596 -12.03 -17.69 2.77
C ILE A 596 -10.92 -18.73 2.98
N ILE A 597 -10.02 -18.87 2.01
CA ILE A 597 -9.00 -19.93 1.99
C ILE A 597 -7.65 -19.44 2.53
N SER A 598 -7.30 -18.16 2.31
CA SER A 598 -6.09 -17.58 2.85
C SER A 598 -6.20 -16.07 3.02
N SER A 599 -5.28 -15.51 3.80
CA SER A 599 -5.11 -14.07 3.98
C SER A 599 -3.63 -13.72 4.04
N ALA A 600 -3.21 -12.72 3.29
CA ALA A 600 -1.84 -12.23 3.28
C ALA A 600 -1.80 -10.71 3.30
N LYS A 601 -0.93 -10.14 4.13
CA LYS A 601 -0.65 -8.70 4.08
C LYS A 601 0.33 -8.45 2.95
N ILE A 602 -0.14 -7.80 1.86
CA ILE A 602 0.63 -7.57 0.63
C ILE A 602 1.27 -6.17 0.58
N ALA A 603 0.71 -5.22 1.33
CA ALA A 603 1.27 -3.89 1.55
C ALA A 603 0.96 -3.44 2.97
N ASP A 604 1.49 -2.29 3.38
CA ASP A 604 1.31 -1.80 4.75
C ASP A 604 -0.14 -1.48 5.11
N ASP A 605 -0.91 -1.14 4.10
CA ASP A 605 -2.31 -0.74 4.17
C ASP A 605 -3.24 -1.67 3.37
N VAL A 606 -2.72 -2.80 2.84
CA VAL A 606 -3.50 -3.70 1.99
C VAL A 606 -3.32 -5.16 2.41
N VAL A 607 -4.46 -5.82 2.62
CA VAL A 607 -4.55 -7.24 2.91
C VAL A 607 -5.30 -7.94 1.78
N ARG A 608 -4.72 -9.00 1.25
CA ARG A 608 -5.35 -9.89 0.29
C ARG A 608 -6.12 -10.98 1.01
N LEU A 609 -7.37 -11.18 0.60
CA LEU A 609 -8.18 -12.35 0.93
C LEU A 609 -8.32 -13.20 -0.32
N GLU A 610 -7.93 -14.46 -0.25
CA GLU A 610 -8.26 -15.44 -1.26
C GLU A 610 -9.49 -16.24 -0.83
N TYR A 611 -10.39 -16.50 -1.75
CA TYR A 611 -11.66 -17.14 -1.47
C TYR A 611 -12.15 -18.00 -2.64
N VAL A 612 -13.09 -18.87 -2.33
CA VAL A 612 -13.86 -19.66 -3.30
C VAL A 612 -15.35 -19.49 -3.04
N ALA A 613 -16.17 -19.59 -4.09
CA ALA A 613 -17.62 -19.50 -3.98
C ALA A 613 -18.29 -20.56 -4.85
N GLY A 614 -19.52 -20.94 -4.52
CA GLY A 614 -20.33 -21.87 -5.29
C GLY A 614 -19.71 -23.26 -5.39
N ASP A 615 -19.60 -23.78 -6.60
CA ASP A 615 -19.07 -25.11 -6.87
C ASP A 615 -17.61 -25.25 -6.42
N ALA A 616 -16.78 -24.26 -6.72
CA ALA A 616 -15.39 -24.21 -6.25
C ALA A 616 -15.28 -24.28 -4.72
N ALA A 617 -16.23 -23.68 -3.98
CA ALA A 617 -16.24 -23.75 -2.51
C ALA A 617 -16.59 -25.16 -2.01
N ARG A 618 -17.48 -25.86 -2.69
CA ARG A 618 -17.82 -27.26 -2.36
C ARG A 618 -16.64 -28.19 -2.61
N GLU A 619 -16.01 -28.07 -3.78
CA GLU A 619 -14.84 -28.91 -4.12
C GLU A 619 -13.66 -28.64 -3.17
N TRP A 620 -13.38 -27.37 -2.89
CA TRP A 620 -12.34 -27.00 -1.93
C TRP A 620 -12.64 -27.55 -0.53
N GLY A 621 -13.91 -27.53 -0.09
CA GLY A 621 -14.34 -28.13 1.18
C GLY A 621 -14.00 -29.62 1.27
N LYS A 622 -14.39 -30.41 0.28
CA LYS A 622 -14.09 -31.83 0.21
C LYS A 622 -12.57 -32.09 0.22
N MET A 623 -11.82 -31.37 -0.60
CA MET A 623 -10.37 -31.50 -0.70
C MET A 623 -9.70 -31.16 0.63
N SER A 624 -10.08 -30.05 1.25
CA SER A 624 -9.48 -29.58 2.50
C SER A 624 -9.80 -30.51 3.69
N GLU A 625 -10.99 -31.05 3.77
CA GLU A 625 -11.35 -32.06 4.79
C GLU A 625 -10.49 -33.33 4.66
N ARG A 626 -10.32 -33.85 3.43
CA ARG A 626 -9.44 -34.97 3.16
C ARG A 626 -8.00 -34.69 3.57
N ARG A 627 -7.47 -33.55 3.19
CA ARG A 627 -6.09 -33.13 3.55
C ARG A 627 -5.92 -32.90 5.05
N SER A 628 -6.91 -32.34 5.71
CA SER A 628 -6.91 -32.16 7.16
C SER A 628 -6.80 -33.51 7.89
N ALA A 629 -7.56 -34.51 7.45
CA ALA A 629 -7.52 -35.84 8.03
C ALA A 629 -6.17 -36.55 7.77
N GLU A 630 -5.62 -36.43 6.58
CA GLU A 630 -4.32 -36.97 6.18
C GLU A 630 -3.19 -36.41 7.05
N ILE A 631 -3.14 -35.05 7.19
CA ILE A 631 -2.12 -34.39 8.00
C ILE A 631 -2.26 -34.69 9.49
N ALA A 632 -3.48 -34.72 10.03
CA ALA A 632 -3.72 -35.11 11.41
C ALA A 632 -3.23 -36.56 11.69
N GLY A 633 -3.49 -37.48 10.75
CA GLY A 633 -2.99 -38.86 10.81
C GLY A 633 -1.47 -38.94 10.75
N LEU A 634 -0.82 -38.17 9.87
CA LEU A 634 0.62 -38.06 9.72
C LEU A 634 1.27 -37.59 11.03
N ILE A 635 0.78 -36.47 11.58
CA ILE A 635 1.30 -35.86 12.82
C ILE A 635 1.17 -36.85 14.00
N LYS A 636 0.03 -37.52 14.12
CA LYS A 636 -0.18 -38.53 15.14
C LYS A 636 0.82 -39.69 15.01
N LYS A 637 1.04 -40.18 13.79
CA LYS A 637 1.95 -41.28 13.50
C LYS A 637 3.41 -40.93 13.71
N THR A 638 3.84 -39.72 13.27
CA THR A 638 5.26 -39.34 13.23
C THR A 638 5.76 -38.67 14.50
N LEU A 639 4.88 -37.87 15.16
CA LEU A 639 5.22 -37.06 16.32
C LEU A 639 4.48 -37.49 17.61
N ASN A 640 3.54 -38.45 17.52
CA ASN A 640 2.64 -38.85 18.60
C ASN A 640 1.85 -37.70 19.22
N LEU A 641 1.53 -36.67 18.40
CA LEU A 641 0.75 -35.52 18.79
C LEU A 641 -0.64 -35.58 18.19
N SER A 642 -1.65 -35.13 18.95
CA SER A 642 -3.02 -34.96 18.46
C SER A 642 -3.34 -33.46 18.41
N ILE A 643 -3.42 -32.91 17.22
CA ILE A 643 -3.81 -31.52 16.99
C ILE A 643 -5.05 -31.46 16.13
N LYS A 644 -5.83 -30.38 16.33
CA LYS A 644 -7.00 -30.11 15.47
C LYS A 644 -6.49 -29.44 14.19
N VAL A 645 -6.64 -30.13 13.07
CA VAL A 645 -6.32 -29.60 11.75
C VAL A 645 -7.60 -29.12 11.12
N THR A 646 -7.69 -27.82 10.79
CA THR A 646 -8.80 -27.22 10.06
C THR A 646 -8.33 -26.81 8.66
N SER A 647 -9.25 -26.75 7.72
CA SER A 647 -8.98 -26.40 6.34
C SER A 647 -8.24 -25.05 6.15
N ARG A 648 -8.48 -24.09 7.04
CA ARG A 648 -7.80 -22.77 7.02
C ARG A 648 -6.35 -22.88 7.46
N LEU A 649 -6.07 -23.65 8.50
CA LEU A 649 -4.72 -23.86 9.01
C LEU A 649 -3.82 -24.61 8.02
N LEU A 650 -4.40 -25.28 7.01
CA LEU A 650 -3.62 -25.93 5.96
C LEU A 650 -2.82 -24.95 5.13
N GLN A 651 -3.43 -23.83 4.74
CA GLN A 651 -2.74 -22.81 3.93
C GLN A 651 -1.66 -22.09 4.74
N GLU A 652 -1.98 -21.69 5.97
CA GLU A 652 -1.01 -21.05 6.87
C GLU A 652 0.20 -21.95 7.12
N ALA A 653 -0.03 -23.26 7.33
CA ALA A 653 1.05 -24.22 7.49
C ALA A 653 1.86 -24.45 6.19
N ALA A 654 1.21 -24.43 5.03
CA ALA A 654 1.88 -24.55 3.74
C ALA A 654 2.75 -23.33 3.44
N ASP A 655 2.30 -22.14 3.81
CA ASP A 655 3.03 -20.88 3.64
C ASP A 655 4.33 -20.85 4.46
N VAL A 656 4.39 -21.50 5.63
CA VAL A 656 5.63 -21.65 6.44
C VAL A 656 6.74 -22.31 5.63
N PHE A 657 6.40 -23.29 4.81
CA PHE A 657 7.35 -24.06 3.99
C PHE A 657 7.44 -23.52 2.55
N ASN A 658 6.66 -22.50 2.21
CA ASN A 658 6.53 -21.96 0.85
C ASN A 658 6.16 -23.04 -0.19
N VAL A 659 5.14 -23.84 0.14
CA VAL A 659 4.61 -24.92 -0.70
C VAL A 659 3.09 -24.79 -0.88
N THR A 660 2.50 -25.60 -1.76
CA THR A 660 1.05 -25.69 -1.87
C THR A 660 0.46 -26.61 -0.79
N VAL A 661 -0.86 -26.48 -0.53
CA VAL A 661 -1.56 -27.35 0.42
C VAL A 661 -1.45 -28.83 0.04
N GLU A 662 -1.40 -29.14 -1.27
CA GLU A 662 -1.23 -30.48 -1.78
C GLU A 662 0.14 -31.08 -1.43
N GLN A 663 1.18 -30.27 -1.40
CA GLN A 663 2.57 -30.67 -1.10
C GLN A 663 2.86 -30.70 0.41
N LEU A 664 2.00 -30.12 1.24
CA LEU A 664 2.25 -29.98 2.68
C LEU A 664 2.47 -31.30 3.41
N PRO A 665 1.72 -32.41 3.16
CA PRO A 665 1.96 -33.69 3.86
C PRO A 665 3.37 -34.22 3.63
N ASP A 666 3.81 -34.28 2.38
CA ASP A 666 5.14 -34.78 2.00
C ASP A 666 6.25 -33.89 2.55
N THR A 667 6.01 -32.57 2.55
CA THR A 667 6.96 -31.60 3.08
C THR A 667 7.13 -31.74 4.59
N LEU A 668 6.04 -31.85 5.34
CA LEU A 668 6.09 -32.09 6.79
C LEU A 668 6.83 -33.37 7.11
N GLN A 669 6.51 -34.45 6.39
CA GLN A 669 7.17 -35.74 6.56
C GLN A 669 8.68 -35.64 6.34
N LYS A 670 9.10 -34.94 5.27
CA LYS A 670 10.51 -34.72 4.93
C LYS A 670 11.24 -33.97 6.02
N PHE A 671 10.69 -32.86 6.51
CA PHE A 671 11.37 -32.04 7.53
C PHE A 671 11.47 -32.79 8.88
N VAL A 672 10.42 -33.49 9.28
CA VAL A 672 10.46 -34.35 10.49
C VAL A 672 11.49 -35.48 10.37
N GLN A 673 11.62 -36.06 9.18
CA GLN A 673 12.65 -37.08 8.93
C GLN A 673 14.05 -36.48 8.99
N GLN A 674 14.28 -35.33 8.40
CA GLN A 674 15.57 -34.66 8.45
C GLN A 674 15.99 -34.24 9.88
N ILE A 675 15.04 -33.80 10.72
CA ILE A 675 15.30 -33.50 12.13
C ILE A 675 15.81 -34.78 12.85
N LYS A 676 15.18 -35.90 12.61
CA LYS A 676 15.62 -37.19 13.21
C LYS A 676 17.00 -37.63 12.71
N GLU A 677 17.26 -37.44 11.42
CA GLU A 677 18.59 -37.72 10.84
C GLU A 677 19.67 -36.81 11.42
N ASN A 678 19.38 -35.53 11.58
CA ASN A 678 20.26 -34.58 12.25
C ASN A 678 20.57 -35.02 13.71
N GLU A 679 19.56 -35.46 14.46
CA GLU A 679 19.78 -35.93 15.84
C GLU A 679 20.69 -37.18 15.90
N ILE A 680 20.59 -38.08 14.92
CA ILE A 680 21.52 -39.22 14.80
C ILE A 680 22.94 -38.67 14.54
N THR A 681 23.09 -37.74 13.61
CA THR A 681 24.37 -37.12 13.29
C THR A 681 25.00 -36.43 14.49
N PHE A 682 24.21 -35.68 15.31
CA PHE A 682 24.69 -35.09 16.55
C PHE A 682 25.26 -36.16 17.51
N ARG A 683 24.55 -37.28 17.70
CA ARG A 683 25.03 -38.40 18.55
C ARG A 683 26.31 -39.02 18.04
N GLU A 684 26.44 -39.23 16.73
CA GLU A 684 27.67 -39.73 16.09
C GLU A 684 28.83 -38.76 16.29
N LEU A 685 28.56 -37.46 16.36
CA LEU A 685 29.53 -36.45 16.65
C LEU A 685 29.83 -36.31 18.15
N GLY A 686 29.21 -37.08 19.04
CA GLY A 686 29.39 -37.02 20.49
C GLY A 686 28.71 -35.81 21.13
N GLU A 687 27.79 -35.16 20.42
CA GLU A 687 27.03 -34.01 20.91
C GLU A 687 25.60 -34.42 21.23
N VAL A 688 25.00 -33.77 22.22
CA VAL A 688 23.60 -34.02 22.59
C VAL A 688 22.80 -32.81 22.22
N HIS A 689 22.10 -32.90 21.11
CA HIS A 689 21.13 -31.88 20.70
C HIS A 689 19.73 -32.54 20.68
N SER A 690 18.85 -32.15 21.57
CA SER A 690 17.46 -32.53 21.53
C SER A 690 16.57 -31.28 21.43
N HIS A 691 15.95 -31.10 20.31
CA HIS A 691 14.89 -30.09 20.20
C HIS A 691 13.57 -30.72 20.64
N LYS A 692 13.01 -30.25 21.74
CA LYS A 692 11.65 -30.64 22.12
C LYS A 692 10.70 -29.79 21.29
N LEU A 693 10.09 -30.38 20.26
CA LEU A 693 8.94 -29.76 19.62
C LEU A 693 7.96 -29.41 20.74
N SER A 694 7.61 -28.12 20.83
CA SER A 694 6.70 -27.63 21.86
C SER A 694 5.35 -28.33 21.74
N ARG A 695 4.53 -28.33 22.79
CA ARG A 695 3.14 -28.76 22.71
C ARG A 695 2.38 -27.73 21.86
N ALA A 696 2.58 -27.81 20.53
CA ALA A 696 1.95 -26.90 19.61
C ALA A 696 0.43 -26.95 19.74
N VAL A 697 -0.17 -25.78 19.78
CA VAL A 697 -1.63 -25.61 19.94
C VAL A 697 -2.32 -25.63 18.58
N SER A 698 -1.59 -25.31 17.51
CA SER A 698 -2.11 -25.26 16.13
C SER A 698 -1.16 -25.93 15.13
N LEU A 699 -1.68 -26.25 13.93
CA LEU A 699 -0.88 -26.78 12.83
C LEU A 699 0.18 -25.77 12.35
N GLU A 700 -0.17 -24.50 12.29
CA GLU A 700 0.75 -23.41 11.91
C GLU A 700 1.94 -23.35 12.88
N GLN A 701 1.66 -23.31 14.19
CA GLN A 701 2.70 -23.29 15.23
C GLN A 701 3.58 -24.53 15.13
N LEU A 702 3.01 -25.72 14.94
CA LEU A 702 3.79 -26.95 14.76
C LEU A 702 4.67 -26.88 13.51
N SER A 703 4.16 -26.34 12.41
CA SER A 703 4.90 -26.19 11.16
C SER A 703 6.08 -25.23 11.36
N GLN A 704 5.86 -24.11 12.06
CA GLN A 704 6.91 -23.14 12.40
C GLN A 704 7.97 -23.79 13.30
N ASP A 705 7.55 -24.51 14.37
CA ASP A 705 8.47 -25.19 15.29
C ASP A 705 9.33 -26.25 14.56
N ILE A 706 8.73 -26.99 13.63
CA ILE A 706 9.46 -27.97 12.81
C ILE A 706 10.49 -27.27 11.91
N PHE A 707 10.09 -26.19 11.24
CA PHE A 707 10.97 -25.46 10.35
C PHE A 707 12.13 -24.80 11.10
N ASP A 708 11.85 -24.19 12.24
CA ASP A 708 12.86 -23.54 13.08
C ASP A 708 13.82 -24.58 13.69
N ALA A 709 13.31 -25.70 14.21
CA ALA A 709 14.12 -26.78 14.71
C ALA A 709 15.08 -27.31 13.65
N TRP A 710 14.60 -27.57 12.44
CA TRP A 710 15.44 -28.01 11.32
C TRP A 710 16.54 -26.98 11.00
N LYS A 711 16.18 -25.70 10.94
CA LYS A 711 17.09 -24.60 10.61
C LYS A 711 18.18 -24.42 11.68
N GLU A 712 17.80 -24.50 12.95
CA GLU A 712 18.74 -24.41 14.08
C GLU A 712 19.69 -25.60 14.11
N GLN A 713 19.18 -26.83 13.99
CA GLN A 713 20.01 -28.04 13.94
C GLN A 713 21.00 -27.98 12.79
N ARG A 714 20.56 -27.57 11.60
CA ARG A 714 21.45 -27.43 10.44
C ARG A 714 22.59 -26.46 10.68
N LYS A 715 22.26 -25.26 11.21
CA LYS A 715 23.24 -24.22 11.52
C LYS A 715 24.24 -24.67 12.59
N GLU A 716 23.79 -25.47 13.54
CA GLU A 716 24.68 -25.97 14.61
C GLU A 716 25.58 -27.12 14.13
N LEU A 717 25.06 -28.00 13.29
CA LEU A 717 25.87 -29.02 12.62
C LEU A 717 26.97 -28.40 11.74
N GLU A 718 26.65 -27.37 10.99
CA GLU A 718 27.62 -26.60 10.19
C GLU A 718 28.71 -26.03 11.08
N LYS A 719 28.39 -25.40 12.21
CA LYS A 719 29.38 -24.88 13.16
C LYS A 719 30.28 -25.97 13.78
N ILE A 720 29.70 -27.11 14.16
CA ILE A 720 30.46 -28.24 14.70
C ILE A 720 31.43 -28.80 13.66
N GLN A 721 30.93 -28.94 12.44
CA GLN A 721 31.76 -29.41 11.30
C GLN A 721 32.91 -28.44 11.01
N GLU A 722 32.62 -27.11 10.96
CA GLU A 722 33.66 -26.08 10.79
C GLU A 722 34.72 -26.12 11.91
N LYS A 723 34.26 -26.24 13.17
CA LYS A 723 35.19 -26.32 14.33
C LYS A 723 36.08 -27.55 14.24
N ARG A 724 35.53 -28.73 13.90
CA ARG A 724 36.31 -29.96 13.71
C ARG A 724 37.23 -29.87 12.52
N ALA A 725 36.79 -29.30 11.44
CA ALA A 725 37.65 -29.03 10.28
C ALA A 725 38.81 -28.11 10.64
N ALA A 726 38.57 -27.06 11.42
CA ALA A 726 39.63 -26.17 11.92
C ALA A 726 40.59 -26.85 12.88
N GLU A 727 40.15 -27.78 13.72
CA GLU A 727 41.01 -28.61 14.58
C GLU A 727 41.85 -29.59 13.75
N GLN A 728 41.28 -30.26 12.77
CA GLN A 728 41.98 -31.15 11.85
C GLN A 728 42.99 -30.41 10.97
N MET A 729 42.72 -29.16 10.61
CA MET A 729 43.62 -28.29 9.88
C MET A 729 45.00 -28.14 10.53
N LYS A 730 45.12 -28.22 11.84
CA LYS A 730 46.41 -28.12 12.55
C LYS A 730 47.38 -29.23 12.17
N TYR A 731 46.87 -30.34 11.64
CA TYR A 731 47.64 -31.51 11.26
C TYR A 731 47.82 -31.67 9.74
N VAL A 732 47.22 -30.78 8.93
CA VAL A 732 47.30 -30.80 7.47
C VAL A 732 48.65 -30.20 7.05
N LYS A 733 49.36 -30.93 6.20
CA LYS A 733 50.66 -30.53 5.68
C LYS A 733 50.60 -30.36 4.18
N GLU A 734 51.53 -29.59 3.62
CA GLU A 734 51.78 -29.50 2.17
C GLU A 734 51.93 -30.92 1.57
N ASN A 735 51.49 -31.12 0.34
CA ASN A 735 51.51 -32.40 -0.38
C ASN A 735 50.78 -33.56 0.32
N SER A 736 49.73 -33.27 1.04
CA SER A 736 48.92 -34.27 1.73
C SER A 736 47.55 -34.51 1.10
N VAL A 737 47.05 -35.73 1.30
CA VAL A 737 45.69 -36.15 0.94
C VAL A 737 44.94 -36.36 2.25
N VAL A 738 43.94 -35.52 2.49
CA VAL A 738 43.26 -35.50 3.80
C VAL A 738 41.75 -35.56 3.61
N GLN A 739 41.15 -36.43 4.41
CA GLN A 739 39.68 -36.40 4.53
C GLN A 739 39.30 -35.49 5.69
N LEU A 740 38.48 -34.47 5.37
CA LEU A 740 37.96 -33.51 6.34
C LEU A 740 36.43 -33.53 6.36
N ASN A 741 35.83 -33.44 7.55
CA ASN A 741 34.40 -33.29 7.69
C ASN A 741 34.02 -31.79 7.55
N ALA A 742 34.07 -31.29 6.32
CA ALA A 742 33.75 -29.90 5.98
C ALA A 742 32.98 -29.84 4.65
N ASP A 743 32.25 -28.77 4.45
CA ASP A 743 31.61 -28.51 3.17
C ASP A 743 32.66 -28.09 2.09
N VAL A 744 32.24 -28.06 0.85
CA VAL A 744 33.12 -27.74 -0.28
C VAL A 744 33.66 -26.30 -0.21
N SER A 745 32.92 -25.37 0.36
CA SER A 745 33.31 -23.98 0.51
C SER A 745 34.49 -23.88 1.51
N SER A 746 34.34 -24.54 2.65
CA SER A 746 35.40 -24.64 3.68
C SER A 746 36.61 -25.37 3.16
N LEU A 747 36.44 -26.47 2.41
CA LEU A 747 37.57 -27.15 1.77
C LEU A 747 38.32 -26.26 0.78
N ARG A 748 37.64 -25.36 0.05
CA ARG A 748 38.29 -24.40 -0.86
C ARG A 748 39.11 -23.36 -0.11
N GLU A 749 38.58 -22.78 0.95
CA GLU A 749 39.30 -21.80 1.79
C GLU A 749 40.59 -22.44 2.39
N ILE A 750 40.48 -23.70 2.80
CA ILE A 750 41.64 -24.44 3.30
C ILE A 750 42.64 -24.69 2.19
N ALA A 751 42.22 -25.21 1.04
CA ALA A 751 43.08 -25.52 -0.08
C ALA A 751 43.83 -24.29 -0.64
N GLN A 752 43.26 -23.08 -0.53
CA GLN A 752 43.92 -21.84 -0.93
C GLN A 752 45.24 -21.59 -0.20
N LYS A 753 45.37 -22.06 1.05
CA LYS A 753 46.52 -21.85 1.93
C LYS A 753 47.74 -22.75 1.59
N PHE A 754 47.56 -23.71 0.71
CA PHE A 754 48.56 -24.69 0.32
C PHE A 754 48.90 -24.54 -1.18
N ASN A 755 50.09 -24.98 -1.61
CA ASN A 755 50.44 -25.03 -3.03
C ASN A 755 49.99 -26.36 -3.65
N GLN A 756 50.12 -27.47 -2.91
CA GLN A 756 49.65 -28.77 -3.37
C GLN A 756 48.92 -29.51 -2.24
N ILE A 757 47.64 -29.81 -2.48
CA ILE A 757 46.79 -30.48 -1.52
C ILE A 757 45.57 -31.13 -2.19
N LEU A 758 45.14 -32.28 -1.63
CA LEU A 758 43.85 -32.88 -1.95
C LEU A 758 43.04 -33.02 -0.67
N LEU A 759 41.95 -32.31 -0.61
CA LEU A 759 40.97 -32.37 0.48
C LEU A 759 39.72 -33.06 -0.03
N ILE A 760 39.17 -34.02 0.74
CA ILE A 760 37.97 -34.77 0.38
C ILE A 760 37.05 -34.77 1.60
N ASN A 761 35.74 -34.57 1.43
CA ASN A 761 34.79 -34.73 2.53
C ASN A 761 34.19 -36.13 2.58
N SER A 762 33.32 -36.40 3.59
CA SER A 762 32.64 -37.68 3.77
C SER A 762 31.75 -38.06 2.59
N ASP A 763 31.18 -37.09 1.86
CA ASP A 763 30.29 -37.29 0.71
C ASP A 763 31.07 -37.53 -0.60
N GLY A 764 32.38 -37.59 -0.51
CA GLY A 764 33.25 -37.76 -1.66
C GLY A 764 33.50 -36.49 -2.47
N MET A 765 33.00 -35.35 -2.02
CA MET A 765 33.32 -34.07 -2.66
C MET A 765 34.78 -33.70 -2.37
N PHE A 766 35.50 -33.29 -3.39
CA PHE A 766 36.93 -32.94 -3.25
C PHE A 766 37.25 -31.52 -3.72
N VAL A 767 38.32 -30.98 -3.15
CA VAL A 767 39.02 -29.79 -3.63
C VAL A 767 40.51 -30.15 -3.78
N PHE A 768 41.03 -29.93 -4.98
CA PHE A 768 42.39 -30.25 -5.35
C PHE A 768 43.13 -29.02 -5.82
N LYS A 769 44.38 -28.84 -5.33
CA LYS A 769 45.32 -27.85 -5.82
C LYS A 769 46.65 -28.60 -6.12
N GLY A 770 47.15 -28.48 -7.34
CA GLY A 770 48.33 -29.18 -7.83
C GLY A 770 48.46 -29.14 -9.34
N SER A 771 49.44 -29.84 -9.93
CA SER A 771 49.69 -29.86 -11.36
C SER A 771 48.62 -30.61 -12.16
N ASP A 772 48.54 -30.35 -13.46
CA ASP A 772 47.63 -31.03 -14.38
C ASP A 772 47.86 -32.54 -14.41
N LYS A 773 49.12 -32.96 -14.42
CA LYS A 773 49.52 -34.36 -14.38
C LYS A 773 48.99 -35.09 -13.13
N GLN A 774 49.10 -34.46 -11.98
CA GLN A 774 48.57 -35.01 -10.72
C GLN A 774 47.05 -35.07 -10.75
N PHE A 775 46.37 -34.10 -11.36
CA PHE A 775 44.90 -34.15 -11.51
C PHE A 775 44.46 -35.27 -12.45
N GLU A 776 45.20 -35.52 -13.55
CA GLU A 776 44.92 -36.68 -14.42
C GLU A 776 45.04 -38.01 -13.69
N GLU A 777 45.97 -38.15 -12.76
CA GLU A 777 46.08 -39.32 -11.89
C GLU A 777 44.90 -39.46 -10.95
N LEU A 778 44.42 -38.33 -10.39
CA LEU A 778 43.22 -38.32 -9.55
C LEU A 778 41.98 -38.73 -10.36
N VAL A 779 41.84 -38.30 -11.61
CA VAL A 779 40.78 -38.70 -12.53
C VAL A 779 40.83 -40.20 -12.83
N LYS A 780 42.01 -40.80 -13.02
CA LYS A 780 42.17 -42.24 -13.19
C LYS A 780 41.73 -43.02 -11.97
N LEU A 781 41.75 -42.45 -10.79
CA LEU A 781 41.24 -43.04 -9.53
C LEU A 781 39.72 -42.85 -9.36
N GLY A 782 39.04 -42.25 -10.30
CA GLY A 782 37.56 -42.12 -10.31
C GLY A 782 37.06 -40.74 -9.92
N ALA A 783 37.89 -39.70 -9.93
CA ALA A 783 37.46 -38.35 -9.68
C ALA A 783 36.76 -37.77 -10.91
N LYS A 784 35.63 -37.09 -10.71
CA LYS A 784 34.85 -36.35 -11.72
C LYS A 784 34.75 -34.90 -11.29
N GLY A 785 35.33 -33.97 -12.06
CA GLY A 785 35.31 -32.54 -11.75
C GLY A 785 36.30 -31.76 -12.60
N GLY A 786 36.49 -30.49 -12.27
CA GLY A 786 37.36 -29.59 -13.01
C GLY A 786 37.54 -28.22 -12.33
N GLY A 787 38.29 -27.35 -12.99
CA GLY A 787 38.68 -26.01 -12.52
C GLY A 787 40.07 -25.63 -13.03
N LYS A 788 40.47 -24.37 -12.86
CA LYS A 788 41.82 -23.92 -13.28
C LYS A 788 42.85 -24.06 -12.17
N GLU A 789 42.85 -23.20 -11.18
CA GLU A 789 43.82 -23.24 -10.05
C GLU A 789 43.38 -24.15 -8.94
N LEU A 790 42.07 -24.10 -8.58
CA LEU A 790 41.43 -25.01 -7.65
C LEU A 790 40.42 -25.87 -8.39
N ARG A 791 40.69 -27.16 -8.43
CA ARG A 791 39.79 -28.12 -9.07
C ARG A 791 38.92 -28.77 -8.04
N GLN A 792 37.62 -28.90 -8.36
CA GLN A 792 36.65 -29.48 -7.45
C GLN A 792 35.75 -30.48 -8.17
N GLY A 793 35.19 -31.41 -7.44
CA GLY A 793 34.36 -32.43 -7.99
C GLY A 793 33.96 -33.49 -6.99
N LYS A 794 33.67 -34.68 -7.50
CA LYS A 794 33.29 -35.83 -6.66
C LYS A 794 34.13 -37.06 -7.00
N VAL A 795 34.48 -37.84 -5.99
CA VAL A 795 35.07 -39.16 -6.14
C VAL A 795 34.04 -40.21 -5.67
N ASP A 796 33.93 -41.30 -6.43
CA ASP A 796 33.02 -42.39 -6.11
C ASP A 796 33.54 -43.30 -4.98
N ASP A 797 34.87 -43.45 -4.85
CA ASP A 797 35.52 -44.25 -3.79
C ASP A 797 36.61 -43.45 -3.07
N VAL A 798 36.22 -42.81 -1.97
CA VAL A 798 37.13 -42.00 -1.13
C VAL A 798 38.24 -42.82 -0.55
N LYS A 799 37.98 -44.05 -0.09
CA LYS A 799 39.01 -44.91 0.52
C LYS A 799 40.12 -45.29 -0.46
N LYS A 800 39.76 -45.57 -1.71
CA LYS A 800 40.69 -45.84 -2.78
C LYS A 800 41.60 -44.65 -3.04
N VAL A 801 41.02 -43.45 -3.13
CA VAL A 801 41.84 -42.24 -3.38
C VAL A 801 42.78 -41.93 -2.23
N LEU A 802 42.32 -42.02 -0.97
CA LEU A 802 43.15 -41.82 0.22
C LEU A 802 44.37 -42.79 0.30
N LYS A 803 44.19 -44.01 -0.20
CA LYS A 803 45.27 -45.04 -0.20
C LYS A 803 46.24 -44.88 -1.37
N SER A 804 45.76 -44.49 -2.53
CA SER A 804 46.48 -44.66 -3.79
C SER A 804 47.01 -43.35 -4.36
N PHE A 805 46.38 -42.19 -4.07
CA PHE A 805 46.86 -40.90 -4.57
C PHE A 805 48.05 -40.41 -3.73
N ARG A 806 49.09 -39.93 -4.41
CA ARG A 806 50.26 -39.29 -3.81
C ARG A 806 50.63 -38.03 -4.65
N PHE A 807 51.16 -36.99 -3.99
CA PHE A 807 51.63 -35.77 -4.64
C PHE A 807 53.02 -35.93 -5.28
#